data_fc7d4b61b5a755b826c1f70209f0cd0b
#
_entry.id   fc7d4b61b5a755b826c1f70209f0cd0b
#
_cell.length_a   1.000
_cell.length_b   1.000
_cell.length_c   1.000
_cell.angle_alpha   90.00
_cell.angle_beta   90.00
_cell.angle_gamma   90.00
#
_symmetry.space_group_name_H-M   'P 1'
#
loop_
_entity.id
_entity.type
_entity.pdbx_description
1 polymer ?
#
loop_
_entity_poly.entity_id
_entity_poly.type
_entity_poly.pdbx_seq_one_letter_code
_entity_poly.pdbx_strand_id
1 'polypeptide(L)'
;MMEVTPMMQKYLETKKEYPDCILFYRLGDFYEMFFDDAITASKELELTLTGKSCGLEERAPMCGVPYHAVEGYLNRLVSKGYKVAICEQVEDPKLAKGLVKREVVRIVTPGTNLNTQSMDETRNNYLMSIAYFQGKIGISVADVTTGDYYLTEVEDNKKLLDEIMKYHPSEIICNDAFTVSGMDLADLKDRLNIAIYSLEPFYYDEDRCRKSLLKHFHVTSLQGMGIEDFPSGLIAAGSLMQYLTNTQKIPLSHFTHLYPYLTSRYMLLDSSTRRNLELTETLREKQKRGSLLGVLDKTKTAMGARTLRQYIEQPLIDKSEIEKRLDGISELSEKAMLRDEIREYLNPIYDLERLLGKVSYKTANPRDLLAFAGSLKMLPSIKVLLNDFSSDILKKIQEETDDLTDVCTLIERAICEEPPLAIREGGIIRDGFDENIDRLRHAKNDGKTWLARLEEEDRERTGIKNLKVKYNKVFGYYFEVTNSFKNMVPEDYIRKQTLTNAERYTNAKLKEMEDTILNAEDKLNGLEYDLFCQIRDSIAGEIDRIQRTAKAIARLDVLCSLSYVAERNHYIRPKINEKGVIDIKAGRHPVVEQMISNDMFISNDTYLDNNKYCVSIITGPNMAGKSTYMRQVALIVLMAQIGSFVPADSANISMTDRIFTRVGASDDLASGQSTFMVEMNEVANILRNATSNSLLILDEIGRGTSTFDGLSIAWAVIEHISNKKLLGAKTLFATHYHELTELEGKMNNVNNYCIAVKEKGDDIVFLRKIVKGGADKSYGIQVAKLAGVPDMVIDRAKEIVTQLCDNDILEKVQSIAIDQKETKHKAVKYDEVDLSQMSLFDTVTDEDVLNELKELDVSTLTPLDALNTIYRLQNKLKNRW
;
A
#
# COMPACT_ATOMS: atom_id res chain seq x y z
N MET A 1 46.69 3.41 -25.10
CA MET A 1 45.39 3.36 -24.43
C MET A 1 44.45 2.71 -25.44
N MET A 2 43.93 1.51 -25.13
CA MET A 2 42.90 0.90 -25.96
C MET A 2 41.66 1.77 -25.87
N GLU A 3 41.18 2.26 -27.00
CA GLU A 3 39.96 3.08 -27.04
C GLU A 3 38.77 2.16 -26.97
N VAL A 4 37.97 2.36 -25.90
CA VAL A 4 36.64 1.74 -25.74
C VAL A 4 35.79 2.14 -26.94
N THR A 5 34.95 1.22 -27.45
CA THR A 5 34.07 1.53 -28.58
C THR A 5 33.17 2.74 -28.26
N PRO A 6 32.87 3.62 -29.25
CA PRO A 6 32.05 4.82 -29.01
C PRO A 6 30.68 4.53 -28.31
N MET A 7 30.07 3.40 -28.61
CA MET A 7 28.82 2.98 -27.95
C MET A 7 29.05 2.68 -26.46
N MET A 8 30.13 1.97 -26.12
CA MET A 8 30.43 1.63 -24.74
C MET A 8 30.89 2.86 -23.93
N GLN A 9 31.60 3.79 -24.57
CA GLN A 9 31.94 5.08 -23.96
C GLN A 9 30.65 5.81 -23.55
N LYS A 10 29.66 5.88 -24.42
CA LYS A 10 28.37 6.52 -24.14
C LYS A 10 27.61 5.83 -23.02
N TYR A 11 27.64 4.48 -22.99
CA TYR A 11 27.08 3.71 -21.88
C TYR A 11 27.73 4.08 -20.54
N LEU A 12 29.04 4.12 -20.48
CA LEU A 12 29.80 4.46 -19.27
C LEU A 12 29.58 5.92 -18.83
N GLU A 13 29.44 6.85 -19.77
CA GLU A 13 29.06 8.24 -19.47
C GLU A 13 27.69 8.27 -18.80
N THR A 14 26.69 7.61 -19.40
CA THR A 14 25.34 7.52 -18.83
C THR A 14 25.34 6.83 -17.45
N LYS A 15 26.10 5.74 -17.29
CA LYS A 15 26.20 5.04 -16.00
C LYS A 15 26.80 5.89 -14.88
N LYS A 16 27.74 6.78 -15.19
CA LYS A 16 28.31 7.74 -14.22
C LYS A 16 27.29 8.75 -13.69
N GLU A 17 26.26 9.08 -14.49
CA GLU A 17 25.17 9.97 -14.07
C GLU A 17 24.17 9.23 -13.15
N TYR A 18 24.08 7.90 -13.27
CA TYR A 18 23.12 7.04 -12.52
C TYR A 18 23.85 5.87 -11.84
N PRO A 19 24.79 6.13 -10.91
CA PRO A 19 25.65 5.10 -10.35
C PRO A 19 24.89 4.07 -9.50
N ASP A 20 23.82 4.48 -8.84
CA ASP A 20 22.98 3.69 -7.94
C ASP A 20 21.84 2.94 -8.65
N CYS A 21 21.70 3.07 -9.98
CA CYS A 21 20.67 2.43 -10.77
C CYS A 21 21.24 1.30 -11.64
N ILE A 22 20.53 0.22 -11.81
CA ILE A 22 20.79 -0.76 -12.87
C ILE A 22 20.39 -0.11 -14.21
N LEU A 23 21.31 0.04 -15.15
CA LEU A 23 21.06 0.75 -16.41
C LEU A 23 20.55 -0.22 -17.48
N PHE A 24 19.28 -0.10 -17.85
CA PHE A 24 18.67 -0.78 -18.99
C PHE A 24 18.89 0.06 -20.26
N TYR A 25 19.89 -0.30 -21.02
CA TYR A 25 20.35 0.48 -22.18
C TYR A 25 19.79 -0.09 -23.48
N ARG A 26 18.95 0.65 -24.18
CA ARG A 26 18.29 0.21 -25.40
C ARG A 26 19.26 0.03 -26.55
N LEU A 27 19.36 -1.20 -27.08
CA LEU A 27 20.13 -1.54 -28.27
C LEU A 27 19.28 -2.41 -29.20
N GLY A 28 18.74 -1.82 -30.25
CA GLY A 28 17.78 -2.49 -31.15
C GLY A 28 16.54 -2.97 -30.41
N ASP A 29 16.26 -4.27 -30.46
CA ASP A 29 15.08 -4.88 -29.82
C ASP A 29 15.32 -5.37 -28.39
N PHE A 30 16.49 -5.03 -27.80
CA PHE A 30 16.87 -5.42 -26.45
C PHE A 30 17.20 -4.23 -25.58
N TYR A 31 16.98 -4.38 -24.27
CA TYR A 31 17.68 -3.63 -23.24
C TYR A 31 18.88 -4.47 -22.80
N GLU A 32 20.08 -3.98 -23.02
CA GLU A 32 21.33 -4.61 -22.62
C GLU A 32 21.90 -3.93 -21.38
N MET A 33 22.43 -4.74 -20.46
CA MET A 33 23.13 -4.33 -19.27
C MET A 33 24.57 -4.81 -19.36
N PHE A 34 25.52 -4.03 -18.81
CA PHE A 34 26.94 -4.33 -18.89
C PHE A 34 27.62 -4.24 -17.54
N PHE A 35 28.80 -4.87 -17.40
CA PHE A 35 29.63 -4.87 -16.20
C PHE A 35 28.87 -5.35 -14.95
N ASP A 36 28.98 -4.60 -13.82
CA ASP A 36 28.36 -4.95 -12.55
C ASP A 36 26.82 -5.02 -12.64
N ASP A 37 26.21 -4.16 -13.48
CA ASP A 37 24.77 -4.21 -13.72
C ASP A 37 24.35 -5.53 -14.38
N ALA A 38 25.17 -6.04 -15.31
CA ALA A 38 24.90 -7.32 -15.96
C ALA A 38 25.05 -8.50 -15.00
N ILE A 39 26.07 -8.47 -14.12
CA ILE A 39 26.30 -9.50 -13.12
C ILE A 39 25.13 -9.53 -12.13
N THR A 40 24.73 -8.38 -11.62
CA THR A 40 23.60 -8.25 -10.69
C THR A 40 22.29 -8.68 -11.35
N ALA A 41 21.96 -8.12 -12.51
CA ALA A 41 20.72 -8.44 -13.22
C ALA A 41 20.65 -9.92 -13.65
N SER A 42 21.76 -10.51 -14.11
CA SER A 42 21.86 -11.93 -14.45
C SER A 42 21.50 -12.82 -13.27
N LYS A 43 22.04 -12.52 -12.09
CA LYS A 43 21.76 -13.26 -10.85
C LYS A 43 20.31 -13.09 -10.40
N GLU A 44 19.82 -11.84 -10.34
CA GLU A 44 18.50 -11.53 -9.79
C GLU A 44 17.34 -11.95 -10.71
N LEU A 45 17.58 -11.93 -12.02
CA LEU A 45 16.57 -12.25 -13.04
C LEU A 45 16.74 -13.65 -13.64
N GLU A 46 17.79 -14.40 -13.24
CA GLU A 46 18.13 -15.73 -13.78
C GLU A 46 18.39 -15.69 -15.28
N LEU A 47 19.07 -14.62 -15.75
CA LEU A 47 19.44 -14.45 -17.15
C LEU A 47 20.81 -15.04 -17.45
N THR A 48 21.01 -15.49 -18.68
CA THR A 48 22.33 -15.95 -19.13
C THR A 48 23.31 -14.77 -19.20
N LEU A 49 24.39 -14.85 -18.43
CA LEU A 49 25.50 -13.89 -18.52
C LEU A 49 26.38 -14.25 -19.73
N THR A 50 26.54 -13.28 -20.62
CA THR A 50 27.37 -13.42 -21.83
C THR A 50 28.47 -12.35 -21.81
N GLY A 51 29.26 -12.22 -22.88
CA GLY A 51 30.27 -11.19 -22.99
C GLY A 51 30.22 -10.48 -24.35
N LYS A 52 30.33 -9.15 -24.33
CA LYS A 52 30.39 -8.30 -25.54
C LYS A 52 31.79 -7.70 -25.72
N SER A 53 32.32 -7.79 -26.95
CA SER A 53 33.60 -7.13 -27.29
C SER A 53 33.37 -5.61 -27.37
N CYS A 54 34.13 -4.84 -26.63
CA CYS A 54 33.94 -3.40 -26.49
C CYS A 54 35.27 -2.58 -26.60
N GLY A 55 36.34 -3.19 -27.14
CA GLY A 55 37.66 -2.54 -27.27
C GLY A 55 38.56 -2.71 -26.03
N LEU A 56 38.10 -3.43 -25.00
CA LEU A 56 38.88 -3.87 -23.85
C LEU A 56 39.55 -5.22 -24.15
N GLU A 57 40.62 -5.57 -23.41
CA GLU A 57 41.29 -6.87 -23.52
C GLU A 57 40.36 -8.03 -23.20
N GLU A 58 39.49 -7.88 -22.19
CA GLU A 58 38.48 -8.81 -21.82
C GLU A 58 37.10 -8.36 -22.36
N ARG A 59 36.25 -9.35 -22.64
CA ARG A 59 34.85 -9.07 -23.02
C ARG A 59 34.10 -8.50 -21.82
N ALA A 60 33.39 -7.40 -22.03
CA ALA A 60 32.54 -6.84 -20.98
C ALA A 60 31.39 -7.84 -20.66
N PRO A 61 31.19 -8.23 -19.38
CA PRO A 61 30.01 -8.99 -18.98
C PRO A 61 28.75 -8.31 -19.48
N MET A 62 27.82 -9.07 -20.03
CA MET A 62 26.57 -8.56 -20.63
C MET A 62 25.44 -9.54 -20.41
N CYS A 63 24.27 -9.03 -20.08
CA CYS A 63 22.99 -9.73 -20.22
C CYS A 63 21.96 -8.78 -20.84
N GLY A 64 20.83 -9.30 -21.31
CA GLY A 64 19.83 -8.47 -21.96
C GLY A 64 18.44 -9.09 -21.91
N VAL A 65 17.44 -8.23 -22.02
CA VAL A 65 16.01 -8.59 -22.04
C VAL A 65 15.33 -8.00 -23.26
N PRO A 66 14.40 -8.73 -23.92
CA PRO A 66 13.64 -8.17 -25.02
C PRO A 66 12.81 -6.95 -24.55
N TYR A 67 12.81 -5.86 -25.35
CA TYR A 67 12.12 -4.64 -24.95
C TYR A 67 10.62 -4.80 -24.70
N HIS A 68 9.97 -5.65 -25.48
CA HIS A 68 8.54 -5.94 -25.35
C HIS A 68 8.18 -6.73 -24.09
N ALA A 69 9.15 -7.38 -23.44
CA ALA A 69 8.96 -8.16 -22.21
C ALA A 69 9.55 -7.46 -20.97
N VAL A 70 10.07 -6.25 -21.12
CA VAL A 70 10.85 -5.53 -20.09
C VAL A 70 10.10 -5.36 -18.76
N GLU A 71 8.79 -5.11 -18.80
CA GLU A 71 7.98 -4.83 -17.61
C GLU A 71 8.01 -5.97 -16.57
N GLY A 72 8.00 -7.22 -17.01
CA GLY A 72 8.11 -8.37 -16.10
C GLY A 72 9.46 -8.44 -15.38
N TYR A 73 10.53 -8.11 -16.07
CA TYR A 73 11.89 -8.07 -15.51
C TYR A 73 12.09 -6.87 -14.59
N LEU A 74 11.57 -5.70 -14.98
CA LEU A 74 11.57 -4.49 -14.13
C LEU A 74 10.91 -4.76 -12.79
N ASN A 75 9.72 -5.35 -12.79
CA ASN A 75 8.98 -5.66 -11.57
C ASN A 75 9.77 -6.58 -10.62
N ARG A 76 10.46 -7.59 -11.16
CA ARG A 76 11.30 -8.50 -10.36
C ARG A 76 12.48 -7.79 -9.69
N LEU A 77 13.15 -6.85 -10.37
CA LEU A 77 14.22 -6.04 -9.77
C LEU A 77 13.70 -5.04 -8.75
N VAL A 78 12.68 -4.31 -9.13
CA VAL A 78 12.09 -3.25 -8.29
C VAL A 78 11.48 -3.80 -7.02
N SER A 79 10.79 -4.96 -7.07
CA SER A 79 10.26 -5.64 -5.88
C SER A 79 11.34 -6.10 -4.88
N LYS A 80 12.60 -6.23 -5.35
CA LYS A 80 13.78 -6.52 -4.52
C LYS A 80 14.51 -5.26 -4.04
N GLY A 81 13.95 -4.07 -4.29
CA GLY A 81 14.49 -2.78 -3.85
C GLY A 81 15.55 -2.18 -4.79
N TYR A 82 15.75 -2.72 -6.01
CA TYR A 82 16.67 -2.10 -6.96
C TYR A 82 16.02 -0.92 -7.68
N LYS A 83 16.84 0.11 -7.98
CA LYS A 83 16.47 1.19 -8.89
C LYS A 83 16.92 0.85 -10.31
N VAL A 84 16.07 1.08 -11.30
CA VAL A 84 16.37 0.80 -12.70
C VAL A 84 16.23 2.06 -13.54
N ALA A 85 17.29 2.47 -14.22
CA ALA A 85 17.27 3.59 -15.17
C ALA A 85 16.98 3.05 -16.58
N ILE A 86 15.90 3.52 -17.20
CA ILE A 86 15.52 3.16 -18.57
C ILE A 86 16.10 4.16 -19.54
N CYS A 87 17.03 3.70 -20.36
CA CYS A 87 17.69 4.50 -21.39
C CYS A 87 17.15 4.12 -22.78
N GLU A 88 16.40 5.04 -23.39
CA GLU A 88 15.75 4.86 -24.69
C GLU A 88 16.46 5.58 -25.82
N GLN A 89 16.19 5.12 -27.05
CA GLN A 89 16.58 5.80 -28.27
C GLN A 89 15.61 6.96 -28.52
N VAL A 90 16.10 8.19 -28.43
CA VAL A 90 15.28 9.41 -28.62
C VAL A 90 15.36 9.98 -30.04
N GLU A 91 16.11 9.31 -30.93
CA GLU A 91 16.29 9.69 -32.33
C GLU A 91 15.95 8.50 -33.23
N ASP A 92 15.32 8.78 -34.40
CA ASP A 92 15.01 7.73 -35.37
C ASP A 92 16.34 7.15 -35.94
N PRO A 93 16.58 5.85 -35.83
CA PRO A 93 17.76 5.19 -36.35
C PRO A 93 17.97 5.38 -37.86
N LYS A 94 16.88 5.60 -38.64
CA LYS A 94 16.95 5.85 -40.08
C LYS A 94 17.47 7.27 -40.42
N LEU A 95 17.34 8.22 -39.49
CA LEU A 95 17.75 9.62 -39.68
C LEU A 95 19.08 9.97 -39.01
N ALA A 96 19.59 9.11 -38.15
CA ALA A 96 20.80 9.34 -37.36
C ALA A 96 22.05 9.33 -38.25
N LYS A 97 22.80 10.42 -38.19
CA LYS A 97 24.14 10.51 -38.79
C LYS A 97 25.22 10.05 -37.79
N GLY A 98 25.28 8.76 -37.51
CA GLY A 98 26.23 8.20 -36.54
C GLY A 98 25.56 7.31 -35.47
N LEU A 99 26.03 7.44 -34.21
CA LEU A 99 25.37 6.72 -33.08
C LEU A 99 24.04 7.38 -32.76
N VAL A 100 22.97 6.59 -32.78
CA VAL A 100 21.63 7.03 -32.35
C VAL A 100 21.69 7.61 -30.95
N LYS A 101 21.11 8.79 -30.75
CA LYS A 101 21.05 9.47 -29.45
C LYS A 101 20.19 8.67 -28.48
N ARG A 102 20.69 8.49 -27.26
CA ARG A 102 20.01 7.79 -26.18
C ARG A 102 20.02 8.64 -24.93
N GLU A 103 18.90 8.62 -24.21
CA GLU A 103 18.73 9.37 -22.97
C GLU A 103 17.98 8.51 -21.96
N VAL A 104 18.25 8.71 -20.66
CA VAL A 104 17.45 8.11 -19.60
C VAL A 104 16.12 8.85 -19.55
N VAL A 105 15.05 8.14 -19.91
CA VAL A 105 13.69 8.69 -19.98
C VAL A 105 12.92 8.52 -18.69
N ARG A 106 13.30 7.55 -17.85
CA ARG A 106 12.64 7.26 -16.56
C ARG A 106 13.56 6.46 -15.65
N ILE A 107 13.45 6.70 -14.35
CA ILE A 107 14.00 5.83 -13.30
C ILE A 107 12.83 5.15 -12.60
N VAL A 108 12.85 3.80 -12.55
CA VAL A 108 11.83 3.00 -11.90
C VAL A 108 12.35 2.54 -10.54
N THR A 109 11.59 2.83 -9.50
CA THR A 109 11.87 2.47 -8.11
C THR A 109 10.63 1.78 -7.52
N PRO A 110 10.70 1.16 -6.32
CA PRO A 110 9.54 0.52 -5.72
C PRO A 110 8.29 1.40 -5.63
N GLY A 111 8.46 2.66 -5.20
CA GLY A 111 7.37 3.63 -5.07
C GLY A 111 6.96 4.32 -6.37
N THR A 112 7.76 4.22 -7.43
CA THR A 112 7.48 4.85 -8.74
C THR A 112 7.13 3.86 -9.84
N ASN A 113 6.90 2.60 -9.51
CA ASN A 113 6.44 1.59 -10.46
C ASN A 113 5.03 1.94 -10.97
N LEU A 114 4.83 1.88 -12.29
CA LEU A 114 3.54 2.17 -12.94
C LEU A 114 2.86 0.91 -13.49
N ASN A 115 3.49 -0.26 -13.35
CA ASN A 115 2.95 -1.49 -13.91
C ASN A 115 1.82 -2.04 -13.05
N THR A 116 0.59 -1.70 -13.43
CA THR A 116 -0.63 -2.13 -12.75
C THR A 116 -0.90 -3.63 -12.84
N GLN A 117 -0.33 -4.35 -13.80
CA GLN A 117 -0.54 -5.81 -13.94
C GLN A 117 0.12 -6.64 -12.85
N SER A 118 1.18 -6.10 -12.22
CA SER A 118 1.90 -6.76 -11.12
C SER A 118 1.53 -6.24 -9.74
N MET A 119 0.70 -5.22 -9.65
CA MET A 119 0.24 -4.60 -8.40
C MET A 119 -1.12 -5.16 -7.99
N ASP A 120 -1.33 -5.24 -6.68
CA ASP A 120 -2.66 -5.43 -6.13
C ASP A 120 -3.54 -4.20 -6.47
N GLU A 121 -4.57 -4.40 -7.27
CA GLU A 121 -5.47 -3.32 -7.69
C GLU A 121 -6.22 -2.68 -6.50
N THR A 122 -6.37 -3.42 -5.42
CA THR A 122 -7.08 -3.00 -4.21
C THR A 122 -6.20 -2.28 -3.20
N ARG A 123 -4.91 -2.05 -3.53
CA ARG A 123 -3.94 -1.34 -2.68
C ARG A 123 -3.30 -0.19 -3.44
N ASN A 124 -3.02 0.90 -2.72
CA ASN A 124 -2.18 1.98 -3.20
C ASN A 124 -0.71 1.56 -3.18
N ASN A 125 0.10 2.17 -4.05
CA ASN A 125 1.54 2.03 -4.05
C ASN A 125 2.19 3.34 -3.58
N TYR A 126 2.28 3.50 -2.27
CA TYR A 126 2.75 4.74 -1.69
C TYR A 126 4.28 4.87 -1.70
N LEU A 127 4.74 6.05 -2.10
CA LEU A 127 6.06 6.59 -1.88
C LEU A 127 5.98 7.63 -0.75
N MET A 128 6.81 7.49 0.27
CA MET A 128 6.83 8.39 1.43
C MET A 128 8.13 9.19 1.48
N SER A 129 8.04 10.49 1.73
CA SER A 129 9.17 11.35 2.07
C SER A 129 9.15 11.72 3.54
N ILE A 130 10.29 11.58 4.21
CA ILE A 130 10.48 11.93 5.61
C ILE A 130 11.53 13.05 5.70
N ALA A 131 11.13 14.21 6.19
CA ALA A 131 12.00 15.32 6.53
C ALA A 131 12.19 15.33 8.06
N TYR A 132 13.28 14.72 8.52
CA TYR A 132 13.54 14.53 9.95
C TYR A 132 14.34 15.71 10.49
N PHE A 133 13.74 16.50 11.39
CA PHE A 133 14.36 17.61 12.11
C PHE A 133 14.12 17.46 13.61
N GLN A 134 14.95 18.09 14.43
CA GLN A 134 14.76 18.09 15.89
C GLN A 134 13.44 18.77 16.25
N GLY A 135 12.57 18.03 16.96
CA GLY A 135 11.30 18.52 17.51
C GLY A 135 10.10 18.43 16.56
N LYS A 136 10.31 18.29 15.26
CA LYS A 136 9.23 18.05 14.28
C LYS A 136 9.70 17.21 13.11
N ILE A 137 8.90 16.25 12.73
CA ILE A 137 9.16 15.34 11.62
C ILE A 137 8.09 15.59 10.55
N GLY A 138 8.49 16.07 9.39
CA GLY A 138 7.61 16.23 8.24
C GLY A 138 7.45 14.91 7.50
N ILE A 139 6.23 14.59 7.13
CA ILE A 139 5.88 13.40 6.36
C ILE A 139 5.07 13.82 5.15
N SER A 140 5.44 13.33 3.99
CA SER A 140 4.61 13.43 2.79
C SER A 140 4.50 12.10 2.09
N VAL A 141 3.31 11.80 1.57
CA VAL A 141 2.99 10.50 0.96
C VAL A 141 2.32 10.74 -0.38
N ALA A 142 2.77 10.03 -1.42
CA ALA A 142 2.16 10.10 -2.74
C ALA A 142 2.00 8.72 -3.36
N ASP A 143 0.93 8.54 -4.13
CA ASP A 143 0.76 7.39 -5.02
C ASP A 143 0.84 7.88 -6.48
N VAL A 144 1.93 7.47 -7.15
CA VAL A 144 2.20 7.86 -8.54
C VAL A 144 1.16 7.33 -9.53
N THR A 145 0.43 6.28 -9.16
CA THR A 145 -0.56 5.66 -10.06
C THR A 145 -1.93 6.34 -10.00
N THR A 146 -2.30 6.90 -8.85
CA THR A 146 -3.61 7.53 -8.61
C THR A 146 -3.56 9.05 -8.55
N GLY A 147 -2.38 9.63 -8.25
CA GLY A 147 -2.21 11.07 -8.05
C GLY A 147 -2.59 11.53 -6.64
N ASP A 148 -2.76 10.62 -5.69
CA ASP A 148 -2.95 10.96 -4.29
C ASP A 148 -1.68 11.58 -3.70
N TYR A 149 -1.84 12.70 -2.98
CA TYR A 149 -0.72 13.43 -2.40
C TYR A 149 -1.12 14.07 -1.07
N TYR A 150 -0.47 13.64 0.00
CA TYR A 150 -0.77 14.02 1.38
C TYR A 150 0.47 14.55 2.08
N LEU A 151 0.26 15.42 3.08
CA LEU A 151 1.31 15.83 4.00
C LEU A 151 0.80 15.97 5.44
N THR A 152 1.69 15.75 6.39
CA THR A 152 1.45 15.97 7.82
C THR A 152 2.76 16.22 8.57
N GLU A 153 2.67 16.51 9.86
CA GLU A 153 3.80 16.58 10.80
C GLU A 153 3.52 15.73 12.03
N VAL A 154 4.57 15.13 12.57
CA VAL A 154 4.54 14.40 13.84
C VAL A 154 5.71 14.82 14.74
N GLU A 155 5.60 14.57 16.03
CA GLU A 155 6.53 15.09 17.03
C GLU A 155 7.61 14.08 17.43
N ASP A 156 7.37 12.77 17.23
CA ASP A 156 8.24 11.71 17.70
C ASP A 156 8.29 10.51 16.74
N ASN A 157 9.33 9.65 16.93
CA ASN A 157 9.56 8.46 16.12
C ASN A 157 8.42 7.45 16.16
N LYS A 158 7.64 7.44 17.25
CA LYS A 158 6.55 6.50 17.41
C LYS A 158 5.36 6.90 16.56
N LYS A 159 4.96 8.17 16.59
CA LYS A 159 3.92 8.71 15.69
C LYS A 159 4.35 8.57 14.22
N LEU A 160 5.67 8.72 13.95
CA LEU A 160 6.22 8.46 12.64
C LEU A 160 6.04 6.98 12.23
N LEU A 161 6.34 6.04 13.14
CA LEU A 161 6.14 4.61 12.87
C LEU A 161 4.64 4.29 12.61
N ASP A 162 3.73 4.90 13.37
CA ASP A 162 2.28 4.73 13.18
C ASP A 162 1.85 5.22 11.78
N GLU A 163 2.40 6.33 11.28
CA GLU A 163 2.14 6.80 9.91
C GLU A 163 2.77 5.90 8.84
N ILE A 164 3.99 5.39 9.06
CA ILE A 164 4.61 4.39 8.17
C ILE A 164 3.73 3.13 8.10
N MET A 165 3.28 2.63 9.25
CA MET A 165 2.42 1.44 9.32
C MET A 165 1.02 1.67 8.75
N LYS A 166 0.51 2.89 8.77
CA LYS A 166 -0.78 3.28 8.18
C LYS A 166 -0.75 3.24 6.66
N TYR A 167 0.30 3.81 6.05
CA TYR A 167 0.41 3.89 4.59
C TYR A 167 1.08 2.68 3.96
N HIS A 168 1.88 1.91 4.69
CA HIS A 168 2.67 0.80 4.17
C HIS A 168 3.40 1.18 2.87
N PRO A 169 4.25 2.23 2.88
CA PRO A 169 4.90 2.68 1.67
C PRO A 169 5.84 1.59 1.11
N SER A 170 5.88 1.45 -0.20
CA SER A 170 6.85 0.57 -0.87
C SER A 170 8.27 1.14 -0.84
N GLU A 171 8.35 2.48 -0.69
CA GLU A 171 9.60 3.22 -0.70
C GLU A 171 9.52 4.41 0.25
N ILE A 172 10.61 4.64 0.99
CA ILE A 172 10.83 5.84 1.80
C ILE A 172 12.06 6.56 1.27
N ILE A 173 11.92 7.86 1.00
CA ILE A 173 13.03 8.78 0.80
C ILE A 173 13.17 9.66 2.04
N CYS A 174 14.40 9.91 2.48
CA CYS A 174 14.65 10.63 3.72
C CYS A 174 15.93 11.46 3.66
N ASN A 175 16.07 12.41 4.58
CA ASN A 175 17.35 13.07 4.84
C ASN A 175 18.23 12.20 5.76
N ASP A 176 19.53 12.47 5.82
CA ASP A 176 20.50 11.69 6.60
C ASP A 176 20.15 11.64 8.08
N ALA A 177 19.51 12.67 8.63
CA ALA A 177 19.10 12.71 10.04
C ALA A 177 18.13 11.57 10.41
N PHE A 178 17.30 11.09 9.47
CA PHE A 178 16.43 9.95 9.71
C PHE A 178 17.23 8.65 9.88
N THR A 179 18.33 8.45 9.16
CA THR A 179 19.12 7.21 9.25
C THR A 179 19.82 7.05 10.60
N VAL A 180 20.00 8.13 11.34
CA VAL A 180 20.60 8.16 12.70
C VAL A 180 19.57 8.48 13.80
N SER A 181 18.29 8.45 13.48
CA SER A 181 17.18 8.80 14.40
C SER A 181 16.95 7.80 15.53
N GLY A 182 17.63 6.66 15.52
CA GLY A 182 17.40 5.56 16.48
C GLY A 182 16.20 4.66 16.13
N MET A 183 15.57 4.84 14.96
CA MET A 183 14.57 3.89 14.45
C MET A 183 15.25 2.63 13.94
N ASP A 184 14.60 1.47 14.15
CA ASP A 184 15.06 0.21 13.59
C ASP A 184 14.78 0.14 12.08
N LEU A 185 15.75 0.61 11.28
CA LEU A 185 15.65 0.60 9.82
C LEU A 185 15.75 -0.82 9.24
N ALA A 186 16.38 -1.76 9.94
CA ALA A 186 16.46 -3.15 9.51
C ALA A 186 15.06 -3.79 9.57
N ASP A 187 14.31 -3.55 10.65
CA ASP A 187 12.92 -4.02 10.77
C ASP A 187 12.03 -3.47 9.64
N LEU A 188 12.17 -2.19 9.30
CA LEU A 188 11.42 -1.60 8.19
C LEU A 188 11.78 -2.22 6.83
N LYS A 189 13.06 -2.52 6.60
CA LYS A 189 13.54 -3.12 5.34
C LYS A 189 13.18 -4.60 5.24
N ASP A 190 13.49 -5.38 6.28
CA ASP A 190 13.45 -6.84 6.18
C ASP A 190 12.06 -7.40 6.49
N ARG A 191 11.36 -6.85 7.48
CA ARG A 191 10.03 -7.31 7.87
C ARG A 191 8.90 -6.66 7.07
N LEU A 192 9.01 -5.37 6.79
CA LEU A 192 7.97 -4.63 6.05
C LEU A 192 8.28 -4.50 4.56
N ASN A 193 9.46 -4.95 4.12
CA ASN A 193 9.91 -4.88 2.73
C ASN A 193 9.86 -3.46 2.14
N ILE A 194 10.25 -2.46 2.95
CA ILE A 194 10.26 -1.05 2.54
C ILE A 194 11.66 -0.68 2.05
N ALA A 195 11.78 -0.20 0.81
CA ALA A 195 13.02 0.35 0.32
C ALA A 195 13.27 1.74 0.93
N ILE A 196 14.45 1.98 1.54
CA ILE A 196 14.78 3.25 2.20
C ILE A 196 16.02 3.85 1.53
N TYR A 197 15.88 5.09 1.05
CA TYR A 197 16.96 5.83 0.40
C TYR A 197 17.18 7.20 1.08
N SER A 198 18.41 7.45 1.52
CA SER A 198 18.83 8.80 1.90
C SER A 198 19.11 9.62 0.64
N LEU A 199 18.58 10.84 0.59
CA LEU A 199 18.79 11.78 -0.50
C LEU A 199 19.77 12.88 -0.07
N GLU A 200 20.43 13.46 -1.06
CA GLU A 200 21.35 14.59 -0.83
C GLU A 200 20.63 15.77 -0.15
N PRO A 201 21.32 16.54 0.72
CA PRO A 201 20.72 17.59 1.54
C PRO A 201 19.96 18.67 0.75
N PHE A 202 20.33 18.90 -0.51
CA PHE A 202 19.66 19.91 -1.36
C PHE A 202 18.19 19.56 -1.67
N TYR A 203 17.79 18.28 -1.60
CA TYR A 203 16.39 17.88 -1.76
C TYR A 203 15.50 18.38 -0.61
N TYR A 204 16.09 18.60 0.57
CA TYR A 204 15.40 19.05 1.79
C TYR A 204 15.65 20.54 2.11
N ASP A 205 16.15 21.32 1.13
CA ASP A 205 16.24 22.77 1.23
C ASP A 205 14.85 23.41 1.14
N GLU A 206 14.46 24.20 2.15
CA GLU A 206 13.10 24.76 2.26
C GLU A 206 12.73 25.62 1.05
N ASP A 207 13.64 26.51 0.61
CA ASP A 207 13.39 27.42 -0.50
C ASP A 207 13.18 26.64 -1.82
N ARG A 208 13.97 25.61 -2.04
CA ARG A 208 13.82 24.73 -3.21
C ARG A 208 12.51 23.93 -3.17
N CYS A 209 12.18 23.38 -2.00
CA CYS A 209 10.94 22.64 -1.79
C CYS A 209 9.73 23.53 -2.06
N ARG A 210 9.71 24.73 -1.50
CA ARG A 210 8.67 25.73 -1.71
C ARG A 210 8.53 26.11 -3.19
N LYS A 211 9.63 26.43 -3.85
CA LYS A 211 9.63 26.75 -5.30
C LYS A 211 9.15 25.59 -6.16
N SER A 212 9.53 24.36 -5.82
CA SER A 212 9.07 23.15 -6.54
C SER A 212 7.55 23.01 -6.49
N LEU A 213 6.95 23.17 -5.31
CA LEU A 213 5.49 23.09 -5.12
C LEU A 213 4.76 24.26 -5.81
N LEU A 214 5.23 25.50 -5.65
CA LEU A 214 4.65 26.67 -6.34
C LEU A 214 4.65 26.49 -7.86
N LYS A 215 5.75 25.99 -8.42
CA LYS A 215 5.89 25.72 -9.84
C LYS A 215 4.94 24.62 -10.30
N HIS A 216 4.84 23.53 -9.51
CA HIS A 216 4.02 22.37 -9.87
C HIS A 216 2.52 22.72 -9.89
N PHE A 217 2.03 23.38 -8.84
CA PHE A 217 0.61 23.74 -8.71
C PHE A 217 0.23 25.03 -9.44
N HIS A 218 1.18 25.70 -10.11
CA HIS A 218 0.98 26.96 -10.80
C HIS A 218 0.35 28.05 -9.94
N VAL A 219 0.71 28.10 -8.64
CA VAL A 219 0.21 29.08 -7.69
C VAL A 219 1.31 30.05 -7.23
N THR A 220 0.91 31.25 -6.82
CA THR A 220 1.86 32.27 -6.30
C THR A 220 2.09 32.17 -4.81
N SER A 221 1.21 31.45 -4.07
CA SER A 221 1.29 31.24 -2.62
C SER A 221 0.70 29.87 -2.26
N LEU A 222 1.28 29.19 -1.29
CA LEU A 222 0.80 27.93 -0.74
C LEU A 222 -0.22 28.12 0.39
N GLN A 223 -0.45 29.35 0.85
CA GLN A 223 -1.36 29.68 1.94
C GLN A 223 -2.80 29.20 1.69
N GLY A 224 -3.29 29.36 0.47
CA GLY A 224 -4.63 28.89 0.07
C GLY A 224 -4.82 27.36 0.11
N MET A 225 -3.72 26.61 0.17
CA MET A 225 -3.73 25.15 0.28
C MET A 225 -3.63 24.65 1.72
N GLY A 226 -3.48 25.54 2.72
CA GLY A 226 -3.33 25.19 4.14
C GLY A 226 -2.00 24.50 4.48
N ILE A 227 -0.98 24.63 3.64
CA ILE A 227 0.31 23.94 3.76
C ILE A 227 1.28 24.71 4.64
N GLU A 228 1.13 26.02 4.75
CA GLU A 228 2.02 26.91 5.51
C GLU A 228 2.05 26.58 7.02
N ASP A 229 0.99 25.94 7.53
CA ASP A 229 0.91 25.50 8.93
C ASP A 229 1.79 24.27 9.24
N PHE A 230 2.38 23.65 8.20
CA PHE A 230 3.18 22.43 8.27
C PHE A 230 4.57 22.64 7.66
N PRO A 231 5.48 23.42 8.29
CA PRO A 231 6.76 23.76 7.69
C PRO A 231 7.66 22.55 7.36
N SER A 232 7.76 21.56 8.26
CA SER A 232 8.50 20.33 8.00
C SER A 232 7.78 19.44 7.00
N GLY A 233 6.46 19.40 7.02
CA GLY A 233 5.61 18.70 6.04
C GLY A 233 5.77 19.30 4.63
N LEU A 234 5.87 20.62 4.51
CA LEU A 234 6.16 21.33 3.26
C LEU A 234 7.51 20.87 2.68
N ILE A 235 8.54 20.77 3.50
CA ILE A 235 9.86 20.28 3.07
C ILE A 235 9.76 18.83 2.59
N ALA A 236 9.07 17.96 3.33
CA ALA A 236 8.85 16.58 2.92
C ALA A 236 8.07 16.48 1.60
N ALA A 237 7.04 17.30 1.41
CA ALA A 237 6.29 17.35 0.16
C ALA A 237 7.14 17.89 -1.00
N GLY A 238 7.84 18.99 -0.80
CA GLY A 238 8.70 19.56 -1.84
C GLY A 238 9.83 18.63 -2.25
N SER A 239 10.45 17.91 -1.31
CA SER A 239 11.47 16.90 -1.62
C SER A 239 10.89 15.73 -2.43
N LEU A 240 9.68 15.27 -2.06
CA LEU A 240 8.96 14.22 -2.78
C LEU A 240 8.66 14.63 -4.22
N MET A 241 8.16 15.85 -4.43
CA MET A 241 7.89 16.39 -5.77
C MET A 241 9.15 16.52 -6.62
N GLN A 242 10.26 16.97 -6.04
CA GLN A 242 11.54 17.03 -6.73
C GLN A 242 12.03 15.63 -7.12
N TYR A 243 11.93 14.67 -6.20
CA TYR A 243 12.31 13.27 -6.46
C TYR A 243 11.47 12.66 -7.60
N LEU A 244 10.16 12.84 -7.57
CA LEU A 244 9.26 12.37 -8.62
C LEU A 244 9.56 13.03 -9.96
N THR A 245 9.81 14.34 -9.99
CA THR A 245 10.18 15.07 -11.22
C THR A 245 11.48 14.54 -11.81
N ASN A 246 12.49 14.27 -10.96
CA ASN A 246 13.78 13.79 -11.40
C ASN A 246 13.76 12.32 -11.85
N THR A 247 12.92 11.49 -11.25
CA THR A 247 12.79 10.07 -11.60
C THR A 247 11.90 9.83 -12.79
N GLN A 248 10.77 10.54 -12.90
CA GLN A 248 9.79 10.32 -13.97
C GLN A 248 10.10 11.16 -15.23
N LYS A 249 10.80 12.29 -15.10
CA LYS A 249 11.23 13.17 -16.20
C LYS A 249 10.11 13.66 -17.13
N ILE A 250 8.88 13.65 -16.66
CA ILE A 250 7.68 14.12 -17.37
C ILE A 250 6.84 15.00 -16.44
N PRO A 251 5.93 15.83 -16.97
CA PRO A 251 4.98 16.57 -16.16
C PRO A 251 4.11 15.61 -15.35
N LEU A 252 3.95 15.91 -14.05
CA LEU A 252 3.19 15.13 -13.09
C LEU A 252 1.77 15.72 -12.94
N SER A 253 1.10 15.99 -14.05
CA SER A 253 -0.16 16.77 -14.10
C SER A 253 -1.32 16.16 -13.33
N HIS A 254 -1.28 14.85 -13.05
CA HIS A 254 -2.30 14.16 -12.25
C HIS A 254 -2.18 14.40 -10.75
N PHE A 255 -1.09 14.99 -10.26
CA PHE A 255 -1.02 15.51 -8.89
C PHE A 255 -1.63 16.90 -8.84
N THR A 256 -2.95 16.98 -8.84
CA THR A 256 -3.70 18.25 -8.91
C THR A 256 -3.85 18.93 -7.55
N HIS A 257 -3.80 18.16 -6.46
CA HIS A 257 -4.01 18.65 -5.10
C HIS A 257 -3.02 18.01 -4.12
N LEU A 258 -2.57 18.81 -3.17
CA LEU A 258 -1.81 18.36 -1.99
C LEU A 258 -2.68 18.58 -0.76
N TYR A 259 -2.98 17.49 -0.05
CA TYR A 259 -3.90 17.48 1.09
C TYR A 259 -3.14 17.49 2.42
N PRO A 260 -3.07 18.62 3.13
CA PRO A 260 -2.59 18.64 4.51
C PRO A 260 -3.61 17.99 5.44
N TYR A 261 -3.14 17.18 6.39
CA TYR A 261 -4.02 16.60 7.39
C TYR A 261 -3.37 16.60 8.78
N LEU A 262 -4.21 16.77 9.79
CA LEU A 262 -3.84 16.57 11.18
C LEU A 262 -4.08 15.11 11.55
N THR A 263 -3.10 14.45 12.15
CA THR A 263 -3.25 13.07 12.65
C THR A 263 -4.40 12.97 13.67
N SER A 264 -4.70 14.06 14.37
CA SER A 264 -5.79 14.17 15.33
C SER A 264 -7.21 14.17 14.73
N ARG A 265 -7.39 14.21 13.40
CA ARG A 265 -8.72 14.10 12.76
C ARG A 265 -9.26 12.69 12.66
N TYR A 266 -8.41 11.70 12.89
CA TYR A 266 -8.76 10.30 12.79
C TYR A 266 -8.51 9.59 14.11
N MET A 267 -9.27 8.52 14.37
CA MET A 267 -9.02 7.61 15.48
C MET A 267 -7.60 7.06 15.33
N LEU A 268 -6.82 7.18 16.37
CA LEU A 268 -5.45 6.68 16.37
C LEU A 268 -5.45 5.19 16.65
N LEU A 269 -4.88 4.43 15.72
CA LEU A 269 -4.68 2.99 15.79
C LEU A 269 -3.19 2.73 15.67
N ASP A 270 -2.55 2.28 16.74
CA ASP A 270 -1.14 1.90 16.68
C ASP A 270 -0.92 0.60 15.87
N SER A 271 0.33 0.32 15.55
CA SER A 271 0.70 -0.85 14.75
C SER A 271 0.25 -2.18 15.38
N SER A 272 0.37 -2.29 16.71
CA SER A 272 -0.07 -3.47 17.46
C SER A 272 -1.58 -3.65 17.37
N THR A 273 -2.36 -2.58 17.50
CA THR A 273 -3.83 -2.63 17.42
C THR A 273 -4.29 -3.00 16.01
N ARG A 274 -3.71 -2.42 14.94
CA ARG A 274 -4.03 -2.77 13.56
C ARG A 274 -3.83 -4.26 13.31
N ARG A 275 -2.70 -4.79 13.77
CA ARG A 275 -2.33 -6.20 13.66
C ARG A 275 -3.25 -7.10 14.49
N ASN A 276 -3.44 -6.78 15.77
CA ASN A 276 -4.21 -7.61 16.70
C ASN A 276 -5.70 -7.70 16.36
N LEU A 277 -6.27 -6.66 15.74
CA LEU A 277 -7.65 -6.65 15.26
C LEU A 277 -7.79 -7.22 13.84
N GLU A 278 -6.71 -7.56 13.16
CA GLU A 278 -6.70 -8.11 11.79
C GLU A 278 -7.57 -7.26 10.84
N LEU A 279 -7.30 -5.96 10.79
CA LEU A 279 -8.16 -5.01 10.11
C LEU A 279 -8.20 -5.23 8.59
N THR A 280 -7.04 -5.40 7.96
CA THR A 280 -6.91 -5.49 6.49
C THR A 280 -6.41 -6.83 5.99
N GLU A 281 -5.70 -7.59 6.85
CA GLU A 281 -5.16 -8.92 6.56
C GLU A 281 -5.02 -9.76 7.83
N THR A 282 -4.98 -11.08 7.67
CA THR A 282 -4.79 -12.01 8.79
C THR A 282 -3.34 -12.02 9.29
N LEU A 283 -3.13 -12.31 10.58
CA LEU A 283 -1.81 -12.33 11.22
C LEU A 283 -0.87 -13.38 10.60
N ARG A 284 -1.38 -14.59 10.35
CA ARG A 284 -0.56 -15.74 9.93
C ARG A 284 -0.37 -15.80 8.43
N GLU A 285 -1.46 -15.74 7.68
CA GLU A 285 -1.44 -16.02 6.24
C GLU A 285 -1.34 -14.75 5.39
N LYS A 286 -1.41 -13.57 6.02
CA LYS A 286 -1.39 -12.29 5.33
C LYS A 286 -2.45 -12.16 4.21
N GLN A 287 -3.61 -12.80 4.45
CA GLN A 287 -4.72 -12.83 3.50
C GLN A 287 -5.82 -11.86 3.90
N LYS A 288 -6.50 -11.29 2.91
CA LYS A 288 -7.70 -10.46 3.09
C LYS A 288 -8.87 -11.26 3.69
N ARG A 289 -9.05 -12.52 3.25
CA ARG A 289 -10.09 -13.42 3.80
C ARG A 289 -9.77 -13.72 5.27
N GLY A 290 -10.74 -13.48 6.15
CA GLY A 290 -10.55 -13.62 7.60
C GLY A 290 -10.16 -12.32 8.30
N SER A 291 -10.05 -11.20 7.59
CA SER A 291 -9.90 -9.85 8.15
C SER A 291 -11.22 -9.07 8.14
N LEU A 292 -11.29 -7.93 8.85
CA LEU A 292 -12.44 -7.02 8.79
C LEU A 292 -12.69 -6.53 7.37
N LEU A 293 -11.64 -6.12 6.64
CA LEU A 293 -11.73 -5.74 5.23
C LEU A 293 -12.33 -6.86 4.38
N GLY A 294 -11.97 -8.13 4.63
CA GLY A 294 -12.51 -9.26 3.90
C GLY A 294 -14.04 -9.43 4.05
N VAL A 295 -14.58 -9.01 5.19
CA VAL A 295 -16.04 -9.01 5.44
C VAL A 295 -16.72 -7.84 4.75
N LEU A 296 -16.19 -6.62 4.91
CA LEU A 296 -16.82 -5.39 4.47
C LEU A 296 -16.66 -5.10 2.97
N ASP A 297 -15.60 -5.61 2.34
CA ASP A 297 -15.31 -5.32 0.94
C ASP A 297 -16.12 -6.21 -0.01
N LYS A 298 -17.21 -5.64 -0.48
CA LYS A 298 -18.05 -6.09 -1.59
C LYS A 298 -18.16 -5.01 -2.66
N THR A 299 -17.13 -4.12 -2.72
CA THR A 299 -17.04 -3.10 -3.76
C THR A 299 -16.95 -3.75 -5.14
N LYS A 300 -17.34 -3.00 -6.17
CA LYS A 300 -17.33 -3.42 -7.56
C LYS A 300 -16.13 -2.85 -8.33
N THR A 301 -15.52 -1.78 -7.81
CA THR A 301 -14.40 -1.09 -8.44
C THR A 301 -13.13 -1.19 -7.57
N ALA A 302 -11.98 -1.19 -8.21
CA ALA A 302 -10.69 -1.15 -7.50
C ALA A 302 -10.53 0.15 -6.69
N MET A 303 -11.03 1.28 -7.20
CA MET A 303 -11.06 2.58 -6.51
C MET A 303 -11.88 2.51 -5.22
N GLY A 304 -13.07 1.87 -5.28
CA GLY A 304 -13.90 1.63 -4.10
C GLY A 304 -13.20 0.77 -3.06
N ALA A 305 -12.52 -0.30 -3.47
CA ALA A 305 -11.77 -1.16 -2.57
C ALA A 305 -10.64 -0.41 -1.84
N ARG A 306 -9.88 0.45 -2.54
CA ARG A 306 -8.85 1.32 -1.94
C ARG A 306 -9.46 2.31 -0.95
N THR A 307 -10.55 2.94 -1.33
CA THR A 307 -11.27 3.90 -0.47
C THR A 307 -11.82 3.24 0.80
N LEU A 308 -12.38 2.02 0.69
CA LEU A 308 -12.85 1.28 1.87
C LEU A 308 -11.71 0.88 2.80
N ARG A 309 -10.57 0.44 2.25
CA ARG A 309 -9.35 0.19 3.03
C ARG A 309 -8.94 1.45 3.79
N GLN A 310 -8.90 2.59 3.13
CA GLN A 310 -8.58 3.88 3.77
C GLN A 310 -9.57 4.21 4.90
N TYR A 311 -10.87 3.97 4.74
CA TYR A 311 -11.86 4.18 5.80
C TYR A 311 -11.57 3.32 7.03
N ILE A 312 -11.20 2.05 6.85
CA ILE A 312 -10.85 1.13 7.95
C ILE A 312 -9.54 1.56 8.64
N GLU A 313 -8.56 2.01 7.89
CA GLU A 313 -7.27 2.45 8.40
C GLU A 313 -7.32 3.84 9.05
N GLN A 314 -8.33 4.66 8.72
CA GLN A 314 -8.51 6.02 9.18
C GLN A 314 -9.96 6.27 9.65
N PRO A 315 -10.42 5.63 10.76
CA PRO A 315 -11.76 5.86 11.29
C PRO A 315 -11.92 7.33 11.72
N LEU A 316 -13.11 7.87 11.52
CA LEU A 316 -13.39 9.28 11.80
C LEU A 316 -13.60 9.52 13.31
N ILE A 317 -13.26 10.74 13.76
CA ILE A 317 -13.64 11.26 15.08
C ILE A 317 -14.58 12.47 14.98
N ASP A 318 -15.05 12.78 13.78
CA ASP A 318 -16.07 13.81 13.55
C ASP A 318 -17.44 13.15 13.44
N LYS A 319 -18.29 13.39 14.43
CA LYS A 319 -19.64 12.84 14.49
C LYS A 319 -20.48 13.23 13.27
N SER A 320 -20.38 14.47 12.80
CA SER A 320 -21.17 14.94 11.66
C SER A 320 -20.84 14.17 10.38
N GLU A 321 -19.54 13.92 10.14
CA GLU A 321 -19.12 13.15 8.97
C GLU A 321 -19.50 11.66 9.07
N ILE A 322 -19.45 11.09 10.28
CA ILE A 322 -19.93 9.72 10.53
C ILE A 322 -21.42 9.62 10.25
N GLU A 323 -22.24 10.56 10.80
CA GLU A 323 -23.69 10.55 10.61
C GLU A 323 -24.08 10.68 9.13
N LYS A 324 -23.39 11.51 8.35
CA LYS A 324 -23.60 11.63 6.90
C LYS A 324 -23.39 10.30 6.17
N ARG A 325 -22.33 9.54 6.54
CA ARG A 325 -22.11 8.21 5.97
C ARG A 325 -23.21 7.24 6.36
N LEU A 326 -23.63 7.24 7.63
CA LEU A 326 -24.71 6.40 8.14
C LEU A 326 -26.07 6.73 7.47
N ASP A 327 -26.34 8.01 7.21
CA ASP A 327 -27.54 8.45 6.49
C ASP A 327 -27.56 7.92 5.05
N GLY A 328 -26.43 8.01 4.35
CA GLY A 328 -26.30 7.47 3.00
C GLY A 328 -26.51 5.95 2.96
N ILE A 329 -25.93 5.21 3.90
CA ILE A 329 -26.09 3.76 4.00
C ILE A 329 -27.53 3.40 4.35
N SER A 330 -28.20 4.16 5.24
CA SER A 330 -29.60 3.94 5.59
C SER A 330 -30.49 4.06 4.35
N GLU A 331 -30.32 5.15 3.60
CA GLU A 331 -31.13 5.39 2.41
C GLU A 331 -30.88 4.35 1.30
N LEU A 332 -29.61 3.94 1.10
CA LEU A 332 -29.26 2.87 0.17
C LEU A 332 -29.82 1.50 0.59
N SER A 333 -29.97 1.27 1.89
CA SER A 333 -30.58 0.04 2.43
C SER A 333 -32.10 0.05 2.28
N GLU A 334 -32.76 1.20 2.46
CA GLU A 334 -34.18 1.37 2.24
C GLU A 334 -34.57 1.22 0.76
N LYS A 335 -33.67 1.69 -0.15
CA LYS A 335 -33.83 1.62 -1.60
C LYS A 335 -32.94 0.54 -2.21
N ALA A 336 -32.99 -0.66 -1.67
CA ALA A 336 -32.09 -1.77 -2.03
C ALA A 336 -32.07 -2.10 -3.54
N MET A 337 -33.21 -1.99 -4.22
CA MET A 337 -33.29 -2.24 -5.68
C MET A 337 -32.46 -1.23 -6.46
N LEU A 338 -32.54 0.07 -6.13
CA LEU A 338 -31.76 1.12 -6.78
C LEU A 338 -30.26 0.98 -6.46
N ARG A 339 -29.94 0.63 -5.20
CA ARG A 339 -28.56 0.32 -4.81
C ARG A 339 -27.97 -0.81 -5.65
N ASP A 340 -28.71 -1.90 -5.83
CA ASP A 340 -28.23 -3.06 -6.58
C ASP A 340 -28.11 -2.75 -8.07
N GLU A 341 -29.00 -1.93 -8.63
CA GLU A 341 -28.90 -1.41 -9.98
C GLU A 341 -27.64 -0.51 -10.15
N ILE A 342 -27.37 0.39 -9.21
CA ILE A 342 -26.13 1.17 -9.18
C ILE A 342 -24.90 0.23 -9.16
N ARG A 343 -24.93 -0.84 -8.37
CA ARG A 343 -23.85 -1.82 -8.29
C ARG A 343 -23.61 -2.56 -9.61
N GLU A 344 -24.65 -2.81 -10.40
CA GLU A 344 -24.50 -3.39 -11.74
C GLU A 344 -23.82 -2.40 -12.70
N TYR A 345 -24.15 -1.09 -12.65
CA TYR A 345 -23.44 -0.08 -13.44
C TYR A 345 -22.02 0.18 -12.97
N LEU A 346 -21.70 -0.03 -11.69
CA LEU A 346 -20.33 0.07 -11.16
C LEU A 346 -19.42 -1.07 -11.62
N ASN A 347 -19.99 -2.26 -11.86
CA ASN A 347 -19.23 -3.48 -12.15
C ASN A 347 -18.34 -3.39 -13.43
N PRO A 348 -18.77 -2.80 -14.55
CA PRO A 348 -17.94 -2.64 -15.75
C PRO A 348 -17.00 -1.44 -15.69
N ILE A 349 -16.99 -0.64 -14.59
CA ILE A 349 -16.11 0.51 -14.46
C ILE A 349 -14.70 0.03 -14.09
N TYR A 350 -13.76 0.30 -15.00
CA TYR A 350 -12.34 0.08 -14.76
C TYR A 350 -11.77 1.13 -13.78
N ASP A 351 -10.53 0.95 -13.38
CA ASP A 351 -9.82 1.86 -12.49
C ASP A 351 -9.51 3.20 -13.18
N LEU A 352 -10.45 4.14 -13.08
CA LEU A 352 -10.35 5.47 -13.70
C LEU A 352 -9.14 6.24 -13.19
N GLU A 353 -8.78 6.12 -11.91
CA GLU A 353 -7.62 6.80 -11.32
C GLU A 353 -6.32 6.33 -11.99
N ARG A 354 -6.10 5.00 -12.06
CA ARG A 354 -4.92 4.42 -12.67
C ARG A 354 -4.88 4.59 -14.19
N LEU A 355 -6.03 4.53 -14.85
CA LEU A 355 -6.11 4.84 -16.29
C LEU A 355 -5.73 6.29 -16.56
N LEU A 356 -6.20 7.23 -15.74
CA LEU A 356 -5.82 8.64 -15.83
C LEU A 356 -4.33 8.84 -15.56
N GLY A 357 -3.77 8.14 -14.58
CA GLY A 357 -2.33 8.09 -14.34
C GLY A 357 -1.56 7.67 -15.61
N LYS A 358 -1.96 6.59 -16.30
CA LYS A 358 -1.36 6.17 -17.58
C LYS A 358 -1.46 7.24 -18.66
N VAL A 359 -2.59 7.94 -18.74
CA VAL A 359 -2.76 9.07 -19.68
C VAL A 359 -1.75 10.18 -19.38
N SER A 360 -1.63 10.59 -18.11
CA SER A 360 -0.69 11.63 -17.66
C SER A 360 0.77 11.25 -17.89
N TYR A 361 1.12 9.98 -17.65
CA TYR A 361 2.46 9.43 -17.90
C TYR A 361 2.75 9.13 -19.38
N LYS A 362 1.78 9.41 -20.27
CA LYS A 362 1.88 9.14 -21.71
C LYS A 362 2.15 7.66 -22.03
N THR A 363 1.81 6.75 -21.14
CA THR A 363 1.97 5.29 -21.27
C THR A 363 0.66 4.60 -21.69
N ALA A 364 -0.48 5.30 -21.65
CA ALA A 364 -1.76 4.77 -22.09
C ALA A 364 -1.70 4.37 -23.57
N ASN A 365 -2.20 3.16 -23.86
CA ASN A 365 -2.35 2.62 -25.20
C ASN A 365 -3.82 2.78 -25.70
N PRO A 366 -4.12 2.51 -26.97
CA PRO A 366 -5.47 2.69 -27.52
C PRO A 366 -6.54 1.83 -26.80
N ARG A 367 -6.19 0.63 -26.32
CA ARG A 367 -7.11 -0.23 -25.56
C ARG A 367 -7.40 0.31 -24.16
N ASP A 368 -6.40 0.95 -23.54
CA ASP A 368 -6.61 1.65 -22.26
C ASP A 368 -7.64 2.79 -22.44
N LEU A 369 -7.59 3.54 -23.56
CA LEU A 369 -8.57 4.59 -23.85
C LEU A 369 -9.97 4.02 -24.13
N LEU A 370 -10.09 2.90 -24.83
CA LEU A 370 -11.40 2.24 -25.01
C LEU A 370 -11.97 1.73 -23.69
N ALA A 371 -11.16 1.13 -22.83
CA ALA A 371 -11.57 0.72 -21.48
C ALA A 371 -12.04 1.94 -20.67
N PHE A 372 -11.35 3.07 -20.83
CA PHE A 372 -11.73 4.33 -20.20
C PHE A 372 -13.09 4.80 -20.71
N ALA A 373 -13.30 4.89 -22.03
CA ALA A 373 -14.60 5.26 -22.61
C ALA A 373 -15.73 4.31 -22.19
N GLY A 374 -15.48 2.99 -22.17
CA GLY A 374 -16.44 1.99 -21.69
C GLY A 374 -16.87 2.23 -20.23
N SER A 375 -15.93 2.69 -19.39
CA SER A 375 -16.23 3.07 -18.00
C SER A 375 -17.05 4.35 -17.92
N LEU A 376 -16.70 5.36 -18.73
CA LEU A 376 -17.42 6.66 -18.75
C LEU A 376 -18.87 6.53 -19.19
N LYS A 377 -19.21 5.57 -20.05
CA LYS A 377 -20.57 5.27 -20.49
C LYS A 377 -21.53 4.93 -19.37
N MET A 378 -21.03 4.44 -18.25
CA MET A 378 -21.85 4.05 -17.09
C MET A 378 -22.26 5.26 -16.24
N LEU A 379 -21.51 6.35 -16.29
CA LEU A 379 -21.68 7.53 -15.43
C LEU A 379 -23.03 8.23 -15.58
N PRO A 380 -23.57 8.48 -16.78
CA PRO A 380 -24.87 9.11 -16.93
C PRO A 380 -26.00 8.31 -16.26
N SER A 381 -26.00 6.97 -16.40
CA SER A 381 -26.99 6.10 -15.76
C SER A 381 -26.89 6.15 -14.23
N ILE A 382 -25.69 6.09 -13.68
CA ILE A 382 -25.45 6.22 -12.22
C ILE A 382 -25.95 7.58 -11.74
N LYS A 383 -25.65 8.66 -12.45
CA LYS A 383 -26.07 10.02 -12.08
C LYS A 383 -27.59 10.19 -12.10
N VAL A 384 -28.28 9.58 -13.05
CA VAL A 384 -29.74 9.57 -13.10
C VAL A 384 -30.33 8.83 -11.92
N LEU A 385 -29.80 7.64 -11.56
CA LEU A 385 -30.28 6.89 -10.41
C LEU A 385 -30.05 7.62 -9.09
N LEU A 386 -28.96 8.41 -8.98
CA LEU A 386 -28.67 9.22 -7.80
C LEU A 386 -29.69 10.36 -7.57
N ASN A 387 -30.47 10.76 -8.57
CA ASN A 387 -31.56 11.76 -8.40
C ASN A 387 -32.63 11.30 -7.41
N ASP A 388 -32.82 10.01 -7.26
CA ASP A 388 -33.83 9.44 -6.37
C ASP A 388 -33.41 9.44 -4.89
N PHE A 389 -32.17 9.85 -4.57
CA PHE A 389 -31.67 9.90 -3.21
C PHE A 389 -31.67 11.32 -2.66
N SER A 390 -31.85 11.44 -1.34
CA SER A 390 -32.06 12.71 -0.64
C SER A 390 -30.98 13.05 0.39
N SER A 391 -30.21 12.05 0.86
CA SER A 391 -29.16 12.26 1.86
C SER A 391 -28.04 13.16 1.33
N ASP A 392 -27.50 14.03 2.19
CA ASP A 392 -26.50 15.03 1.84
C ASP A 392 -25.27 14.41 1.16
N ILE A 393 -24.81 13.24 1.63
CA ILE A 393 -23.63 12.58 1.08
C ILE A 393 -23.89 12.06 -0.34
N LEU A 394 -25.07 11.50 -0.62
CA LEU A 394 -25.42 10.99 -1.96
C LEU A 394 -25.68 12.13 -2.94
N LYS A 395 -26.30 13.23 -2.48
CA LYS A 395 -26.42 14.46 -3.29
C LYS A 395 -25.07 15.05 -3.63
N LYS A 396 -24.17 15.14 -2.67
CA LYS A 396 -22.82 15.63 -2.91
C LYS A 396 -22.06 14.72 -3.91
N ILE A 397 -22.20 13.42 -3.81
CA ILE A 397 -21.62 12.45 -4.76
C ILE A 397 -22.21 12.70 -6.16
N GLN A 398 -23.51 12.92 -6.26
CA GLN A 398 -24.18 13.24 -7.53
C GLN A 398 -23.65 14.54 -8.16
N GLU A 399 -23.50 15.60 -7.38
CA GLU A 399 -22.98 16.90 -7.82
C GLU A 399 -21.52 16.80 -8.28
N GLU A 400 -20.71 16.00 -7.61
CA GLU A 400 -19.31 15.78 -7.94
C GLU A 400 -19.10 14.81 -9.11
N THR A 401 -20.13 14.03 -9.48
CA THR A 401 -20.08 13.11 -10.62
C THR A 401 -20.38 13.87 -11.91
N ASP A 402 -19.39 14.02 -12.76
CA ASP A 402 -19.53 14.57 -14.11
C ASP A 402 -19.85 13.43 -15.09
N ASP A 403 -20.71 13.70 -16.07
CA ASP A 403 -21.11 12.70 -17.08
C ASP A 403 -19.95 12.34 -18.01
N LEU A 404 -18.99 13.26 -18.22
CA LEU A 404 -17.81 13.11 -19.08
C LEU A 404 -18.16 12.57 -20.49
N THR A 405 -19.36 12.91 -20.99
CA THR A 405 -19.86 12.44 -22.29
C THR A 405 -19.07 13.00 -23.46
N ASP A 406 -18.51 14.19 -23.29
CA ASP A 406 -17.60 14.85 -24.24
C ASP A 406 -16.31 14.04 -24.43
N VAL A 407 -15.68 13.62 -23.32
CA VAL A 407 -14.47 12.79 -23.32
C VAL A 407 -14.77 11.40 -23.88
N CYS A 408 -15.88 10.78 -23.45
CA CYS A 408 -16.32 9.49 -23.96
C CYS A 408 -16.53 9.52 -25.48
N THR A 409 -17.27 10.52 -25.97
CA THR A 409 -17.56 10.69 -27.40
C THR A 409 -16.29 10.94 -28.22
N LEU A 410 -15.35 11.72 -27.69
CA LEU A 410 -14.06 11.94 -28.34
C LEU A 410 -13.33 10.63 -28.58
N ILE A 411 -13.21 9.80 -27.54
CA ILE A 411 -12.49 8.52 -27.63
C ILE A 411 -13.18 7.58 -28.62
N GLU A 412 -14.51 7.43 -28.54
CA GLU A 412 -15.27 6.51 -29.39
C GLU A 412 -15.27 6.90 -30.89
N ARG A 413 -15.26 8.20 -31.15
CA ARG A 413 -15.16 8.70 -32.52
C ARG A 413 -13.76 8.54 -33.08
N ALA A 414 -12.74 8.65 -32.21
CA ALA A 414 -11.36 8.70 -32.65
C ALA A 414 -10.71 7.32 -32.74
N ILE A 415 -10.98 6.40 -31.79
CA ILE A 415 -10.28 5.11 -31.70
C ILE A 415 -11.14 4.01 -32.35
N CYS A 416 -10.50 3.14 -33.12
CA CYS A 416 -11.16 1.98 -33.73
C CYS A 416 -11.54 0.94 -32.66
N GLU A 417 -12.49 0.03 -32.96
CA GLU A 417 -13.05 -0.94 -31.99
C GLU A 417 -12.03 -1.97 -31.52
N GLU A 418 -11.14 -2.41 -32.39
CA GLU A 418 -10.11 -3.40 -32.11
C GLU A 418 -8.72 -2.87 -32.44
N PRO A 419 -8.19 -1.92 -31.64
CA PRO A 419 -6.89 -1.35 -31.92
C PRO A 419 -5.75 -2.30 -31.55
N PRO A 420 -4.59 -2.22 -32.25
CA PRO A 420 -3.39 -2.94 -31.88
C PRO A 420 -2.86 -2.51 -30.51
N LEU A 421 -2.02 -3.36 -29.90
CA LEU A 421 -1.35 -3.00 -28.64
C LEU A 421 -0.24 -1.97 -28.85
N ALA A 422 0.50 -2.09 -29.95
CA ALA A 422 1.62 -1.22 -30.23
C ALA A 422 1.17 0.03 -30.99
N ILE A 423 1.37 1.19 -30.38
CA ILE A 423 0.91 2.50 -30.88
C ILE A 423 1.51 2.85 -32.26
N ARG A 424 2.68 2.30 -32.62
CA ARG A 424 3.37 2.60 -33.90
C ARG A 424 3.05 1.65 -35.06
N GLU A 425 2.20 0.66 -34.85
CA GLU A 425 1.83 -0.31 -35.89
C GLU A 425 0.73 0.22 -36.85
N GLY A 426 0.12 1.36 -36.53
CA GLY A 426 -1.00 1.93 -37.27
C GLY A 426 -2.32 1.18 -37.03
N GLY A 427 -3.40 1.61 -37.68
CA GLY A 427 -4.73 1.02 -37.48
C GLY A 427 -5.39 1.38 -36.16
N ILE A 428 -5.04 2.53 -35.60
CA ILE A 428 -5.53 3.01 -34.31
C ILE A 428 -6.77 3.88 -34.46
N ILE A 429 -6.77 4.76 -35.45
CA ILE A 429 -7.79 5.80 -35.64
C ILE A 429 -8.95 5.21 -36.44
N ARG A 430 -10.18 5.53 -36.04
CA ARG A 430 -11.42 5.12 -36.71
C ARG A 430 -11.56 5.82 -38.07
N ASP A 431 -12.15 5.10 -39.05
CA ASP A 431 -12.51 5.69 -40.36
C ASP A 431 -13.50 6.87 -40.19
N GLY A 432 -13.25 7.95 -40.91
CA GLY A 432 -14.07 9.16 -40.88
C GLY A 432 -13.75 10.12 -39.75
N PHE A 433 -12.70 9.89 -38.97
CA PHE A 433 -12.26 10.81 -37.93
C PHE A 433 -11.35 11.91 -38.47
N ASP A 434 -10.41 11.58 -39.37
CA ASP A 434 -9.50 12.55 -40.01
C ASP A 434 -9.40 12.28 -41.52
N GLU A 435 -9.67 13.33 -42.34
CA GLU A 435 -9.68 13.20 -43.81
C GLU A 435 -8.32 12.81 -44.38
N ASN A 436 -7.21 13.22 -43.78
CA ASN A 436 -5.87 12.89 -44.27
C ASN A 436 -5.55 11.44 -44.04
N ILE A 437 -5.95 10.90 -42.87
CA ILE A 437 -5.81 9.47 -42.54
C ILE A 437 -6.62 8.65 -43.54
N ASP A 438 -7.88 9.02 -43.76
CA ASP A 438 -8.76 8.29 -44.70
C ASP A 438 -8.18 8.30 -46.12
N ARG A 439 -7.67 9.44 -46.57
CA ARG A 439 -7.01 9.58 -47.88
C ARG A 439 -5.77 8.65 -48.00
N LEU A 440 -4.91 8.64 -47.00
CA LEU A 440 -3.72 7.79 -46.97
C LEU A 440 -4.08 6.29 -46.89
N ARG A 441 -5.15 5.95 -46.16
CA ARG A 441 -5.66 4.58 -46.04
C ARG A 441 -6.24 4.07 -47.36
N HIS A 442 -6.97 4.93 -48.09
CA HIS A 442 -7.43 4.66 -49.45
C HIS A 442 -6.26 4.45 -50.40
N ALA A 443 -5.27 5.36 -50.37
CA ALA A 443 -4.08 5.21 -51.21
C ALA A 443 -3.31 3.91 -50.97
N LYS A 444 -3.20 3.46 -49.69
CA LYS A 444 -2.61 2.17 -49.32
C LYS A 444 -3.43 0.99 -49.85
N ASN A 445 -4.74 1.07 -49.78
CA ASN A 445 -5.65 0.01 -50.25
C ASN A 445 -5.69 -0.07 -51.80
N ASP A 446 -5.74 1.10 -52.46
CA ASP A 446 -5.62 1.18 -53.90
C ASP A 446 -4.29 0.64 -54.40
N GLY A 447 -3.20 0.87 -53.69
CA GLY A 447 -1.89 0.30 -53.94
C GLY A 447 -1.87 -1.22 -53.88
N LYS A 448 -2.54 -1.84 -52.90
CA LYS A 448 -2.68 -3.31 -52.82
C LYS A 448 -3.49 -3.87 -53.99
N THR A 449 -4.56 -3.21 -54.36
CA THR A 449 -5.37 -3.60 -55.54
C THR A 449 -4.56 -3.45 -56.82
N TRP A 450 -3.72 -2.46 -56.89
CA TRP A 450 -2.82 -2.24 -58.03
C TRP A 450 -1.71 -3.29 -58.11
N LEU A 451 -1.13 -3.73 -56.98
CA LEU A 451 -0.20 -4.84 -56.91
C LEU A 451 -0.85 -6.15 -57.42
N ALA A 452 -2.09 -6.42 -57.04
CA ALA A 452 -2.83 -7.56 -57.54
C ALA A 452 -3.05 -7.52 -59.09
N ARG A 453 -3.37 -6.33 -59.61
CA ARG A 453 -3.47 -6.12 -61.08
C ARG A 453 -2.11 -6.28 -61.75
N LEU A 454 -1.04 -5.77 -61.17
CA LEU A 454 0.32 -5.95 -61.73
C LEU A 454 0.74 -7.42 -61.72
N GLU A 455 0.36 -8.20 -60.67
CA GLU A 455 0.57 -9.64 -60.62
C GLU A 455 -0.15 -10.32 -61.77
N GLU A 456 -1.36 -9.93 -62.07
CA GLU A 456 -2.18 -10.53 -63.15
C GLU A 456 -1.63 -10.11 -64.53
N GLU A 457 -1.34 -8.81 -64.72
CA GLU A 457 -0.73 -8.28 -65.95
C GLU A 457 0.61 -8.96 -66.30
N ASP A 458 1.51 -9.06 -65.26
CA ASP A 458 2.80 -9.67 -65.45
C ASP A 458 2.71 -11.21 -65.57
N ARG A 459 1.68 -11.87 -64.98
CA ARG A 459 1.39 -13.30 -65.17
C ARG A 459 0.98 -13.59 -66.64
N GLU A 460 0.11 -12.73 -67.23
CA GLU A 460 -0.29 -12.81 -68.64
C GLU A 460 0.87 -12.50 -69.56
N ARG A 461 1.62 -11.42 -69.33
CA ARG A 461 2.77 -10.98 -70.11
C ARG A 461 3.89 -12.03 -70.19
N THR A 462 4.20 -12.67 -69.07
CA THR A 462 5.33 -13.60 -68.94
C THR A 462 4.94 -15.05 -69.24
N GLY A 463 3.64 -15.37 -69.13
CA GLY A 463 3.15 -16.75 -69.21
C GLY A 463 3.50 -17.62 -67.99
N ILE A 464 4.05 -17.06 -66.94
CA ILE A 464 4.44 -17.72 -65.71
C ILE A 464 3.21 -17.91 -64.82
N LYS A 465 2.57 -19.09 -64.88
CA LYS A 465 1.30 -19.38 -64.19
C LYS A 465 1.38 -19.26 -62.67
N ASN A 466 2.56 -19.41 -62.08
CA ASN A 466 2.75 -19.39 -60.60
C ASN A 466 3.41 -18.10 -60.11
N LEU A 467 3.43 -17.06 -60.94
CA LEU A 467 3.92 -15.74 -60.55
C LEU A 467 3.08 -15.21 -59.39
N LYS A 468 3.72 -14.79 -58.29
CA LYS A 468 3.06 -14.15 -57.13
C LYS A 468 3.86 -12.96 -56.67
N VAL A 469 3.18 -11.88 -56.41
CA VAL A 469 3.76 -10.74 -55.66
C VAL A 469 3.69 -11.06 -54.17
N LYS A 470 4.84 -11.04 -53.49
CA LYS A 470 4.95 -11.26 -52.06
C LYS A 470 5.78 -10.14 -51.41
N TYR A 471 5.62 -9.96 -50.08
CA TYR A 471 6.36 -8.98 -49.30
C TYR A 471 7.28 -9.66 -48.28
N ASN A 472 8.45 -9.09 -48.11
CA ASN A 472 9.40 -9.46 -47.03
C ASN A 472 10.06 -8.19 -46.46
N LYS A 473 10.16 -8.08 -45.12
CA LYS A 473 10.72 -6.89 -44.43
C LYS A 473 12.14 -6.51 -44.89
N VAL A 474 12.96 -7.49 -45.38
CA VAL A 474 14.35 -7.25 -45.78
C VAL A 474 14.42 -6.85 -47.27
N PHE A 475 13.58 -7.43 -48.14
CA PHE A 475 13.66 -7.27 -49.59
C PHE A 475 12.51 -6.43 -50.19
N GLY A 476 11.51 -6.04 -49.38
CA GLY A 476 10.32 -5.35 -49.86
C GLY A 476 9.38 -6.26 -50.69
N TYR A 477 8.67 -5.68 -51.64
CA TYR A 477 7.84 -6.43 -52.56
C TYR A 477 8.69 -7.12 -53.64
N TYR A 478 8.35 -8.35 -54.00
CA TYR A 478 9.04 -9.13 -54.98
C TYR A 478 8.11 -10.08 -55.70
N PHE A 479 8.44 -10.37 -56.95
CA PHE A 479 7.85 -11.51 -57.71
C PHE A 479 8.53 -12.80 -57.30
N GLU A 480 7.78 -13.78 -56.90
CA GLU A 480 8.27 -15.16 -56.65
C GLU A 480 8.00 -16.03 -57.84
N VAL A 481 9.07 -16.55 -58.44
CA VAL A 481 9.05 -17.45 -59.58
C VAL A 481 9.64 -18.79 -59.16
N THR A 482 8.88 -19.88 -59.35
CA THR A 482 9.40 -21.23 -59.06
C THR A 482 10.44 -21.63 -60.09
N ASN A 483 11.40 -22.47 -59.68
CA ASN A 483 12.52 -22.92 -60.55
C ASN A 483 12.05 -23.51 -61.87
N SER A 484 10.84 -24.08 -61.97
CA SER A 484 10.26 -24.62 -63.19
C SER A 484 10.02 -23.57 -64.30
N PHE A 485 9.90 -22.30 -63.94
CA PHE A 485 9.64 -21.20 -64.87
C PHE A 485 10.77 -20.20 -65.00
N LYS A 486 11.94 -20.54 -64.48
CA LYS A 486 13.13 -19.66 -64.48
C LYS A 486 13.53 -19.19 -65.89
N ASN A 487 13.41 -20.02 -66.90
CA ASN A 487 13.77 -19.69 -68.31
C ASN A 487 12.76 -18.76 -68.99
N MET A 488 11.61 -18.48 -68.37
CA MET A 488 10.57 -17.61 -68.88
C MET A 488 10.63 -16.20 -68.26
N VAL A 489 11.59 -15.95 -67.35
CA VAL A 489 11.75 -14.69 -66.67
C VAL A 489 12.24 -13.65 -67.66
N PRO A 490 11.56 -12.45 -67.81
CA PRO A 490 11.94 -11.40 -68.75
C PRO A 490 13.27 -10.74 -68.34
N GLU A 491 13.92 -10.06 -69.31
CA GLU A 491 15.17 -9.33 -69.06
C GLU A 491 15.02 -8.14 -68.15
N ASP A 492 13.82 -7.55 -68.05
CA ASP A 492 13.52 -6.43 -67.18
C ASP A 492 13.37 -6.81 -65.70
N TYR A 493 13.43 -8.11 -65.36
CA TYR A 493 13.40 -8.61 -64.00
C TYR A 493 14.81 -8.66 -63.41
N ILE A 494 14.99 -7.97 -62.31
CA ILE A 494 16.24 -7.96 -61.54
C ILE A 494 16.14 -8.96 -60.40
N ARG A 495 17.02 -9.97 -60.39
CA ARG A 495 17.04 -10.99 -59.34
C ARG A 495 17.51 -10.40 -58.01
N LYS A 496 16.71 -10.59 -56.97
CA LYS A 496 17.04 -10.16 -55.58
C LYS A 496 17.58 -11.30 -54.72
N GLN A 497 17.03 -12.51 -54.87
CA GLN A 497 17.44 -13.65 -54.03
C GLN A 497 17.11 -14.99 -54.72
N THR A 498 17.99 -15.99 -54.50
CA THR A 498 17.77 -17.39 -54.90
C THR A 498 17.41 -18.23 -53.68
N LEU A 499 16.31 -18.99 -53.75
CA LEU A 499 15.85 -19.94 -52.76
C LEU A 499 15.97 -21.36 -53.34
N THR A 500 15.82 -22.38 -52.52
CA THR A 500 15.92 -23.79 -52.91
C THR A 500 14.91 -24.18 -54.01
N ASN A 501 13.68 -23.63 -53.95
CA ASN A 501 12.58 -23.99 -54.86
C ASN A 501 12.05 -22.82 -55.70
N ALA A 502 12.55 -21.63 -55.57
CA ALA A 502 12.10 -20.43 -56.24
C ALA A 502 13.19 -19.35 -56.28
N GLU A 503 13.03 -18.38 -57.18
CA GLU A 503 13.83 -17.15 -57.19
C GLU A 503 12.93 -15.93 -56.99
N ARG A 504 13.50 -14.92 -56.40
CA ARG A 504 12.83 -13.63 -56.12
C ARG A 504 13.35 -12.55 -57.05
N TYR A 505 12.43 -11.85 -57.67
CA TYR A 505 12.72 -10.80 -58.66
C TYR A 505 12.02 -9.49 -58.33
N THR A 506 12.50 -8.42 -58.88
CA THR A 506 11.84 -7.10 -58.91
C THR A 506 11.94 -6.50 -60.32
N ASN A 507 11.07 -5.56 -60.63
CA ASN A 507 11.18 -4.71 -61.82
C ASN A 507 10.95 -3.27 -61.46
N ALA A 508 11.16 -2.33 -62.46
CA ALA A 508 11.03 -0.89 -62.20
C ALA A 508 9.60 -0.49 -61.73
N LYS A 509 8.57 -1.11 -62.32
CA LYS A 509 7.15 -0.82 -61.94
C LYS A 509 6.87 -1.28 -60.50
N LEU A 510 7.28 -2.47 -60.15
CA LEU A 510 7.05 -3.00 -58.79
C LEU A 510 7.79 -2.17 -57.75
N LYS A 511 9.00 -1.66 -58.08
CA LYS A 511 9.77 -0.80 -57.16
C LYS A 511 9.15 0.58 -56.97
N GLU A 512 8.67 1.21 -58.05
CA GLU A 512 7.96 2.50 -57.98
C GLU A 512 6.69 2.39 -57.11
N MET A 513 5.96 1.29 -57.28
CA MET A 513 4.77 0.99 -56.46
C MET A 513 5.14 0.71 -54.99
N GLU A 514 6.19 -0.06 -54.75
CA GLU A 514 6.76 -0.31 -53.43
C GLU A 514 7.05 1.01 -52.69
N ASP A 515 7.79 1.91 -53.34
CA ASP A 515 8.13 3.20 -52.78
C ASP A 515 6.88 4.05 -52.46
N THR A 516 5.87 3.97 -53.29
CA THR A 516 4.58 4.74 -53.07
C THR A 516 3.79 4.14 -51.90
N ILE A 517 3.66 2.81 -51.84
CA ILE A 517 2.91 2.13 -50.75
C ILE A 517 3.61 2.27 -49.40
N LEU A 518 4.92 2.05 -49.36
CA LEU A 518 5.68 2.15 -48.12
C LEU A 518 5.74 3.58 -47.57
N ASN A 519 5.91 4.59 -48.44
CA ASN A 519 5.86 5.98 -48.04
C ASN A 519 4.46 6.40 -47.54
N ALA A 520 3.37 5.85 -48.13
CA ALA A 520 2.02 6.08 -47.65
C ALA A 520 1.78 5.43 -46.31
N GLU A 521 2.30 4.22 -46.10
CA GLU A 521 2.18 3.47 -44.84
C GLU A 521 2.98 4.14 -43.69
N ASP A 522 4.23 4.51 -43.93
CA ASP A 522 5.05 5.22 -42.93
C ASP A 522 4.40 6.57 -42.56
N LYS A 523 3.87 7.32 -43.50
CA LYS A 523 3.15 8.57 -43.27
C LYS A 523 1.82 8.37 -42.53
N LEU A 524 1.07 7.32 -42.89
CA LEU A 524 -0.18 6.96 -42.23
C LEU A 524 0.07 6.62 -40.76
N ASN A 525 1.03 5.73 -40.47
CA ASN A 525 1.36 5.29 -39.12
C ASN A 525 1.88 6.48 -38.27
N GLY A 526 2.68 7.36 -38.86
CA GLY A 526 3.15 8.59 -38.21
C GLY A 526 2.00 9.53 -37.83
N LEU A 527 1.07 9.79 -38.79
CA LEU A 527 -0.07 10.66 -38.53
C LEU A 527 -1.06 10.09 -37.51
N GLU A 528 -1.32 8.77 -37.59
CA GLU A 528 -2.16 8.07 -36.59
C GLU A 528 -1.53 8.15 -35.18
N TYR A 529 -0.21 8.00 -35.07
CA TYR A 529 0.51 8.17 -33.83
C TYR A 529 0.40 9.59 -33.26
N ASP A 530 0.62 10.60 -34.11
CA ASP A 530 0.56 12.01 -33.69
C ASP A 530 -0.85 12.39 -33.23
N LEU A 531 -1.88 11.95 -33.95
CA LEU A 531 -3.27 12.20 -33.62
C LEU A 531 -3.68 11.48 -32.33
N PHE A 532 -3.24 10.24 -32.15
CA PHE A 532 -3.44 9.52 -30.90
C PHE A 532 -2.81 10.26 -29.70
N CYS A 533 -1.61 10.80 -29.86
CA CYS A 533 -0.96 11.63 -28.84
C CYS A 533 -1.78 12.89 -28.51
N GLN A 534 -2.34 13.58 -29.53
CA GLN A 534 -3.21 14.75 -29.33
C GLN A 534 -4.49 14.40 -28.60
N ILE A 535 -5.13 13.27 -28.92
CA ILE A 535 -6.34 12.78 -28.22
C ILE A 535 -6.01 12.52 -26.76
N ARG A 536 -4.92 11.80 -26.48
CA ARG A 536 -4.45 11.53 -25.13
C ARG A 536 -4.15 12.82 -24.35
N ASP A 537 -3.49 13.78 -24.97
CA ASP A 537 -3.16 15.07 -24.34
C ASP A 537 -4.42 15.92 -24.10
N SER A 538 -5.47 15.81 -24.96
CA SER A 538 -6.78 16.43 -24.74
C SER A 538 -7.49 15.83 -23.52
N ILE A 539 -7.45 14.50 -23.34
CA ILE A 539 -7.99 13.83 -22.15
C ILE A 539 -7.21 14.27 -20.90
N ALA A 540 -5.87 14.40 -21.01
CA ALA A 540 -5.05 14.93 -19.93
C ALA A 540 -5.40 16.37 -19.53
N GLY A 541 -6.03 17.17 -20.42
CA GLY A 541 -6.55 18.48 -20.08
C GLY A 541 -7.76 18.47 -19.15
N GLU A 542 -8.47 17.34 -19.05
CA GLU A 542 -9.69 17.17 -18.23
C GLU A 542 -9.44 16.43 -16.90
N ILE A 543 -8.19 16.35 -16.46
CA ILE A 543 -7.75 15.58 -15.28
C ILE A 543 -8.59 15.90 -14.04
N ASP A 544 -8.83 17.17 -13.72
CA ASP A 544 -9.55 17.58 -12.50
C ASP A 544 -11.00 17.08 -12.48
N ARG A 545 -11.70 17.14 -13.62
CA ARG A 545 -13.07 16.64 -13.76
C ARG A 545 -13.12 15.14 -13.57
N ILE A 546 -12.18 14.44 -14.20
CA ILE A 546 -12.08 12.97 -14.17
C ILE A 546 -11.73 12.48 -12.76
N GLN A 547 -10.74 13.09 -12.08
CA GLN A 547 -10.36 12.72 -10.71
C GLN A 547 -11.50 12.97 -9.72
N ARG A 548 -12.20 14.09 -9.82
CA ARG A 548 -13.35 14.40 -8.96
C ARG A 548 -14.44 13.34 -9.11
N THR A 549 -14.75 12.98 -10.34
CA THR A 549 -15.73 11.93 -10.66
C THR A 549 -15.28 10.56 -10.17
N ALA A 550 -14.02 10.18 -10.38
CA ALA A 550 -13.46 8.91 -9.92
C ALA A 550 -13.56 8.78 -8.39
N LYS A 551 -13.20 9.84 -7.63
CA LYS A 551 -13.33 9.89 -6.17
C LYS A 551 -14.80 9.83 -5.71
N ALA A 552 -15.73 10.46 -6.44
CA ALA A 552 -17.16 10.39 -6.15
C ALA A 552 -17.70 8.96 -6.34
N ILE A 553 -17.34 8.31 -7.44
CA ILE A 553 -17.72 6.92 -7.76
C ILE A 553 -17.11 5.95 -6.74
N ALA A 554 -15.85 6.13 -6.34
CA ALA A 554 -15.20 5.31 -5.32
C ALA A 554 -15.94 5.37 -3.97
N ARG A 555 -16.36 6.58 -3.54
CA ARG A 555 -17.16 6.76 -2.31
C ARG A 555 -18.55 6.15 -2.44
N LEU A 556 -19.20 6.27 -3.59
CA LEU A 556 -20.49 5.65 -3.86
C LEU A 556 -20.39 4.12 -3.73
N ASP A 557 -19.36 3.53 -4.34
CA ASP A 557 -19.13 2.09 -4.30
C ASP A 557 -18.90 1.58 -2.86
N VAL A 558 -18.15 2.34 -2.04
CA VAL A 558 -17.99 2.03 -0.61
C VAL A 558 -19.34 2.03 0.12
N LEU A 559 -20.16 3.08 -0.05
CA LEU A 559 -21.46 3.17 0.62
C LEU A 559 -22.39 2.03 0.17
N CYS A 560 -22.40 1.71 -1.11
CA CYS A 560 -23.12 0.55 -1.66
C CYS A 560 -22.62 -0.77 -1.08
N SER A 561 -21.30 -0.95 -0.94
CA SER A 561 -20.69 -2.14 -0.33
C SER A 561 -21.12 -2.30 1.12
N LEU A 562 -21.02 -1.24 1.93
CA LEU A 562 -21.39 -1.25 3.34
C LEU A 562 -22.89 -1.49 3.53
N SER A 563 -23.75 -0.88 2.71
CA SER A 563 -25.20 -1.13 2.72
C SER A 563 -25.54 -2.58 2.34
N TYR A 564 -24.89 -3.13 1.30
CA TYR A 564 -25.07 -4.51 0.88
C TYR A 564 -24.66 -5.52 1.97
N VAL A 565 -23.50 -5.28 2.61
CA VAL A 565 -23.03 -6.12 3.72
C VAL A 565 -23.97 -6.03 4.93
N ALA A 566 -24.46 -4.83 5.23
CA ALA A 566 -25.36 -4.59 6.34
C ALA A 566 -26.67 -5.39 6.17
N GLU A 567 -27.27 -5.35 5.00
CA GLU A 567 -28.48 -6.12 4.70
C GLU A 567 -28.24 -7.64 4.79
N ARG A 568 -27.18 -8.11 4.14
CA ARG A 568 -26.87 -9.55 4.08
C ARG A 568 -26.55 -10.16 5.44
N ASN A 569 -25.87 -9.40 6.31
CA ASN A 569 -25.40 -9.87 7.61
C ASN A 569 -26.26 -9.37 8.78
N HIS A 570 -27.40 -8.72 8.50
CA HIS A 570 -28.31 -8.16 9.50
C HIS A 570 -27.58 -7.23 10.47
N TYR A 571 -26.78 -6.28 9.91
CA TYR A 571 -26.16 -5.24 10.70
C TYR A 571 -27.11 -4.06 10.86
N ILE A 572 -27.01 -3.38 12.00
CA ILE A 572 -27.90 -2.27 12.33
C ILE A 572 -27.15 -0.93 12.34
N ARG A 573 -27.90 0.15 12.16
CA ARG A 573 -27.36 1.51 12.28
C ARG A 573 -27.00 1.81 13.74
N PRO A 574 -25.72 2.12 14.08
CA PRO A 574 -25.35 2.54 15.42
C PRO A 574 -25.80 4.00 15.69
N LYS A 575 -26.06 4.32 16.95
CA LYS A 575 -26.20 5.68 17.43
C LYS A 575 -24.85 6.18 17.90
N ILE A 576 -24.46 7.37 17.48
CA ILE A 576 -23.19 8.00 17.88
C ILE A 576 -23.43 9.03 18.97
N ASN A 577 -22.69 8.95 20.07
CA ASN A 577 -22.82 9.88 21.20
C ASN A 577 -21.44 10.43 21.64
N GLU A 578 -21.49 11.55 22.36
CA GLU A 578 -20.33 12.21 22.94
C GLU A 578 -20.32 12.10 24.48
N LYS A 579 -21.20 11.25 25.02
CA LYS A 579 -21.44 11.11 26.48
C LYS A 579 -20.52 10.10 27.16
N GLY A 580 -19.56 9.54 26.42
CA GLY A 580 -18.62 8.55 26.97
C GLY A 580 -19.22 7.15 27.18
N VAL A 581 -20.41 6.84 26.60
CA VAL A 581 -21.13 5.56 26.78
C VAL A 581 -20.96 4.66 25.56
N ILE A 582 -20.58 3.41 25.78
CA ILE A 582 -20.63 2.32 24.83
C ILE A 582 -21.65 1.30 25.35
N ASP A 583 -22.80 1.19 24.68
CA ASP A 583 -23.87 0.24 25.01
C ASP A 583 -24.22 -0.58 23.77
N ILE A 584 -23.83 -1.83 23.78
CA ILE A 584 -24.03 -2.78 22.67
C ILE A 584 -24.91 -3.93 23.18
N LYS A 585 -26.03 -4.20 22.51
CA LYS A 585 -26.89 -5.34 22.79
C LYS A 585 -26.75 -6.40 21.71
N ALA A 586 -26.60 -7.63 22.16
CA ALA A 586 -26.43 -8.80 21.31
C ALA A 586 -25.34 -8.61 20.24
N GLY A 587 -24.21 -8.01 20.64
CA GLY A 587 -23.07 -7.81 19.73
C GLY A 587 -22.51 -9.14 19.21
N ARG A 588 -22.07 -9.16 17.94
CA ARG A 588 -21.46 -10.31 17.27
C ARG A 588 -20.10 -9.93 16.71
N HIS A 589 -19.22 -10.91 16.57
CA HIS A 589 -17.89 -10.66 15.99
C HIS A 589 -17.97 -10.69 14.45
N PRO A 590 -17.75 -9.58 13.74
CA PRO A 590 -18.03 -9.48 12.30
C PRO A 590 -17.28 -10.50 11.45
N VAL A 591 -16.08 -10.89 11.85
CA VAL A 591 -15.25 -11.85 11.11
C VAL A 591 -15.59 -13.28 11.51
N VAL A 592 -15.60 -13.56 12.82
CA VAL A 592 -15.79 -14.94 13.32
C VAL A 592 -17.16 -15.49 12.94
N GLU A 593 -18.24 -14.66 12.98
CA GLU A 593 -19.58 -15.09 12.57
C GLU A 593 -19.64 -15.54 11.10
N GLN A 594 -18.79 -15.00 10.23
CA GLN A 594 -18.72 -15.38 8.82
C GLN A 594 -17.85 -16.62 8.56
N MET A 595 -16.97 -16.97 9.50
CA MET A 595 -16.06 -18.12 9.38
C MET A 595 -16.62 -19.41 9.99
N ILE A 596 -17.60 -19.31 10.88
CA ILE A 596 -18.26 -20.46 11.50
C ILE A 596 -19.28 -21.04 10.50
N SER A 597 -19.04 -22.27 10.06
CA SER A 597 -19.87 -22.91 9.03
C SER A 597 -21.04 -23.73 9.59
N ASN A 598 -20.94 -24.21 10.84
CA ASN A 598 -21.89 -25.20 11.39
C ASN A 598 -22.61 -24.78 12.69
N ASP A 599 -22.16 -23.69 13.33
CA ASP A 599 -22.72 -23.22 14.61
C ASP A 599 -23.22 -21.77 14.49
N MET A 600 -24.22 -21.40 15.27
CA MET A 600 -24.62 -20.00 15.41
C MET A 600 -23.64 -19.27 16.34
N PHE A 601 -23.21 -18.06 15.95
CA PHE A 601 -22.41 -17.20 16.81
C PHE A 601 -23.21 -16.77 18.06
N ILE A 602 -22.62 -16.92 19.24
CA ILE A 602 -23.24 -16.51 20.50
C ILE A 602 -22.99 -15.01 20.72
N SER A 603 -24.05 -14.23 20.63
CA SER A 603 -23.99 -12.77 20.83
C SER A 603 -23.81 -12.40 22.30
N ASN A 604 -23.17 -11.24 22.55
CA ASN A 604 -22.90 -10.73 23.90
C ASN A 604 -23.26 -9.26 24.05
N ASP A 605 -23.74 -8.89 25.24
CA ASP A 605 -23.98 -7.50 25.61
C ASP A 605 -22.68 -6.86 26.12
N THR A 606 -22.54 -5.55 25.92
CA THR A 606 -21.43 -4.76 26.44
C THR A 606 -21.93 -3.41 26.91
N TYR A 607 -21.57 -3.03 28.14
CA TYR A 607 -21.84 -1.70 28.64
C TYR A 607 -20.57 -1.13 29.29
N LEU A 608 -20.09 -0.01 28.79
CA LEU A 608 -18.95 0.74 29.34
C LEU A 608 -19.31 2.23 29.41
N ASP A 609 -18.87 2.89 30.46
CA ASP A 609 -18.98 4.35 30.61
C ASP A 609 -17.74 4.91 31.34
N ASN A 610 -17.58 6.23 31.36
CA ASN A 610 -16.50 6.89 32.09
C ASN A 610 -16.80 7.06 33.59
N ASN A 611 -17.90 6.48 34.10
CA ASN A 611 -18.38 6.70 35.46
C ASN A 611 -18.34 5.43 36.32
N LYS A 612 -19.33 4.58 36.18
CA LYS A 612 -19.55 3.43 37.02
C LYS A 612 -19.04 2.13 36.38
N TYR A 613 -19.02 2.06 35.06
CA TYR A 613 -18.63 0.88 34.29
C TYR A 613 -17.42 1.20 33.43
N CYS A 614 -16.35 1.75 34.07
CA CYS A 614 -15.14 2.16 33.37
C CYS A 614 -14.26 0.96 33.00
N VAL A 615 -14.02 0.05 33.95
CA VAL A 615 -13.22 -1.13 33.76
C VAL A 615 -14.07 -2.39 33.98
N SER A 616 -14.07 -3.29 33.00
CA SER A 616 -14.67 -4.62 33.08
C SER A 616 -13.59 -5.68 33.17
N ILE A 617 -13.46 -6.30 34.33
CA ILE A 617 -12.55 -7.45 34.53
C ILE A 617 -13.27 -8.71 34.07
N ILE A 618 -12.67 -9.45 33.12
CA ILE A 618 -13.27 -10.62 32.50
C ILE A 618 -12.44 -11.85 32.86
N THR A 619 -13.02 -12.72 33.70
CA THR A 619 -12.39 -13.97 34.13
C THR A 619 -12.95 -15.17 33.38
N GLY A 620 -12.24 -16.27 33.41
CA GLY A 620 -12.63 -17.53 32.78
C GLY A 620 -11.50 -18.25 32.07
N PRO A 621 -11.73 -19.49 31.62
CA PRO A 621 -10.66 -20.29 31.01
C PRO A 621 -10.25 -19.77 29.63
N ASN A 622 -9.04 -20.15 29.23
CA ASN A 622 -8.59 -19.94 27.87
C ASN A 622 -9.44 -20.77 26.91
N MET A 623 -9.55 -20.35 25.65
CA MET A 623 -10.43 -20.91 24.62
C MET A 623 -11.93 -20.72 24.83
N ALA A 624 -12.38 -20.15 25.97
CA ALA A 624 -13.79 -19.88 26.20
C ALA A 624 -14.36 -18.69 25.39
N GLY A 625 -13.49 -17.86 24.78
CA GLY A 625 -13.88 -16.76 23.91
C GLY A 625 -13.69 -15.35 24.47
N LYS A 626 -12.94 -15.17 25.58
CA LYS A 626 -12.65 -13.83 26.16
C LYS A 626 -12.05 -12.86 25.14
N SER A 627 -10.95 -13.22 24.52
CA SER A 627 -10.26 -12.40 23.54
C SER A 627 -11.13 -12.12 22.30
N THR A 628 -11.93 -13.09 21.86
CA THR A 628 -12.90 -12.91 20.77
C THR A 628 -13.96 -11.85 21.12
N TYR A 629 -14.51 -11.91 22.34
CA TYR A 629 -15.47 -10.93 22.82
C TYR A 629 -14.85 -9.51 22.89
N MET A 630 -13.66 -9.37 23.43
CA MET A 630 -13.02 -8.06 23.53
C MET A 630 -12.71 -7.46 22.17
N ARG A 631 -12.18 -8.28 21.22
CA ARG A 631 -11.94 -7.86 19.84
C ARG A 631 -13.26 -7.48 19.13
N GLN A 632 -14.35 -8.22 19.37
CA GLN A 632 -15.67 -7.90 18.87
C GLN A 632 -16.09 -6.47 19.26
N VAL A 633 -15.92 -6.08 20.51
CA VAL A 633 -16.27 -4.74 20.99
C VAL A 633 -15.44 -3.67 20.29
N ALA A 634 -14.12 -3.88 20.19
CA ALA A 634 -13.22 -2.97 19.48
C ALA A 634 -13.60 -2.81 18.00
N LEU A 635 -13.91 -3.93 17.31
CA LEU A 635 -14.33 -3.92 15.92
C LEU A 635 -15.68 -3.22 15.70
N ILE A 636 -16.66 -3.42 16.60
CA ILE A 636 -17.95 -2.73 16.54
C ILE A 636 -17.77 -1.21 16.71
N VAL A 637 -16.93 -0.77 17.64
CA VAL A 637 -16.61 0.65 17.84
C VAL A 637 -15.92 1.22 16.59
N LEU A 638 -14.95 0.51 16.04
CA LEU A 638 -14.26 0.90 14.82
C LEU A 638 -15.23 0.98 13.62
N MET A 639 -16.07 -0.03 13.44
CA MET A 639 -17.08 -0.04 12.37
C MET A 639 -18.06 1.14 12.50
N ALA A 640 -18.50 1.47 13.69
CA ALA A 640 -19.34 2.66 13.92
C ALA A 640 -18.62 3.95 13.49
N GLN A 641 -17.32 4.09 13.78
CA GLN A 641 -16.54 5.31 13.45
C GLN A 641 -16.02 5.38 12.02
N ILE A 642 -16.01 4.30 11.26
CA ILE A 642 -15.86 4.38 9.80
C ILE A 642 -17.15 4.81 9.11
N GLY A 643 -18.27 4.88 9.85
CA GLY A 643 -19.61 5.18 9.34
C GLY A 643 -20.29 3.95 8.74
N SER A 644 -20.03 2.75 9.25
CA SER A 644 -20.68 1.50 8.86
C SER A 644 -21.76 1.08 9.85
N PHE A 645 -22.73 0.29 9.39
CA PHE A 645 -23.63 -0.47 10.26
C PHE A 645 -22.83 -1.57 10.98
N VAL A 646 -23.34 -1.99 12.15
CA VAL A 646 -22.61 -2.87 13.09
C VAL A 646 -23.36 -4.16 13.38
N PRO A 647 -22.66 -5.27 13.66
CA PRO A 647 -23.26 -6.56 14.01
C PRO A 647 -23.79 -6.58 15.45
N ALA A 648 -24.97 -6.03 15.66
CA ALA A 648 -25.66 -5.98 16.96
C ALA A 648 -27.18 -5.86 16.77
N ASP A 649 -27.96 -6.03 17.85
CA ASP A 649 -29.40 -5.71 17.85
C ASP A 649 -29.64 -4.22 18.16
N SER A 650 -28.79 -3.62 18.98
CA SER A 650 -28.71 -2.17 19.17
C SER A 650 -27.30 -1.77 19.59
N ALA A 651 -26.85 -0.60 19.16
CA ALA A 651 -25.54 -0.06 19.52
C ALA A 651 -25.61 1.45 19.71
N ASN A 652 -25.14 1.93 20.85
CA ASN A 652 -24.95 3.34 21.16
C ASN A 652 -23.49 3.55 21.50
N ILE A 653 -22.74 4.13 20.57
CA ILE A 653 -21.27 4.15 20.59
C ILE A 653 -20.78 5.58 20.87
N SER A 654 -19.97 5.72 21.90
CA SER A 654 -19.27 6.98 22.19
C SER A 654 -18.15 7.22 21.20
N MET A 655 -17.97 8.48 20.82
CA MET A 655 -16.78 8.90 20.11
C MET A 655 -15.53 8.46 20.85
N THR A 656 -14.70 7.68 20.20
CA THR A 656 -13.46 7.11 20.74
C THR A 656 -12.30 7.67 19.95
N ASP A 657 -11.33 8.27 20.65
CA ASP A 657 -10.17 8.89 20.00
C ASP A 657 -9.07 7.89 19.65
N ARG A 658 -8.99 6.79 20.41
CA ARG A 658 -7.97 5.74 20.25
C ARG A 658 -8.51 4.40 20.68
N ILE A 659 -8.13 3.38 19.96
CA ILE A 659 -8.27 1.99 20.38
C ILE A 659 -6.88 1.42 20.59
N PHE A 660 -6.63 0.87 21.78
CA PHE A 660 -5.41 0.16 22.08
C PHE A 660 -5.73 -1.30 22.39
N THR A 661 -4.93 -2.20 21.83
CA THR A 661 -5.07 -3.63 22.11
C THR A 661 -3.73 -4.21 22.54
N ARG A 662 -3.77 -4.94 23.65
CA ARG A 662 -2.71 -5.85 24.04
C ARG A 662 -3.33 -7.25 24.12
N VAL A 663 -3.05 -8.10 23.13
CA VAL A 663 -3.67 -9.44 23.00
C VAL A 663 -2.59 -10.45 22.64
N GLY A 664 -2.39 -11.44 23.52
CA GLY A 664 -1.47 -12.57 23.31
C GLY A 664 0.02 -12.20 23.26
N ALA A 665 0.91 -13.13 23.55
CA ALA A 665 2.33 -12.99 23.30
C ALA A 665 2.63 -13.39 21.85
N SER A 666 3.12 -12.50 21.03
CA SER A 666 3.86 -12.87 19.83
C SER A 666 5.32 -12.88 20.22
N ASP A 667 5.97 -14.06 20.16
CA ASP A 667 7.42 -14.13 20.27
C ASP A 667 8.03 -13.35 19.12
N ASP A 668 8.65 -12.23 19.44
CA ASP A 668 9.47 -11.49 18.48
C ASP A 668 10.93 -11.93 18.65
N LEU A 669 11.23 -13.09 18.07
CA LEU A 669 12.57 -13.66 18.09
C LEU A 669 13.60 -12.76 17.40
N ALA A 670 13.16 -11.90 16.50
CA ALA A 670 14.04 -11.02 15.73
C ALA A 670 14.59 -9.85 16.56
N SER A 671 13.82 -9.33 17.53
CA SER A 671 14.25 -8.21 18.37
C SER A 671 15.13 -8.61 19.54
N GLY A 672 15.28 -9.90 19.83
CA GLY A 672 16.04 -10.41 21.00
C GLY A 672 15.47 -10.01 22.37
N GLN A 673 14.29 -9.38 22.41
CA GLN A 673 13.61 -8.97 23.63
C GLN A 673 12.80 -10.14 24.22
N SER A 674 12.79 -10.24 25.55
CA SER A 674 11.90 -11.22 26.20
C SER A 674 10.43 -10.84 25.95
N THR A 675 9.56 -11.86 25.85
CA THR A 675 8.09 -11.66 25.68
C THR A 675 7.51 -10.74 26.75
N PHE A 676 8.04 -10.79 27.97
CA PHE A 676 7.64 -9.91 29.06
C PHE A 676 8.04 -8.45 28.84
N MET A 677 9.24 -8.20 28.30
CA MET A 677 9.69 -6.83 27.98
C MET A 677 8.84 -6.20 26.86
N VAL A 678 8.53 -6.99 25.82
CA VAL A 678 7.62 -6.53 24.74
C VAL A 678 6.24 -6.19 25.33
N GLU A 679 5.70 -7.05 26.21
CA GLU A 679 4.44 -6.80 26.90
C GLU A 679 4.48 -5.49 27.71
N MET A 680 5.53 -5.28 28.50
CA MET A 680 5.66 -4.07 29.33
C MET A 680 5.83 -2.80 28.49
N ASN A 681 6.53 -2.87 27.38
CA ASN A 681 6.65 -1.77 26.43
C ASN A 681 5.29 -1.40 25.81
N GLU A 682 4.47 -2.39 25.43
CA GLU A 682 3.11 -2.16 24.92
C GLU A 682 2.21 -1.54 26.01
N VAL A 683 2.23 -2.08 27.25
CA VAL A 683 1.47 -1.54 28.37
C VAL A 683 1.90 -0.10 28.70
N ALA A 684 3.20 0.16 28.77
CA ALA A 684 3.74 1.50 29.00
C ALA A 684 3.29 2.48 27.91
N ASN A 685 3.26 2.01 26.66
CA ASN A 685 2.71 2.77 25.53
C ASN A 685 1.25 3.17 25.76
N ILE A 686 0.44 2.20 26.08
CA ILE A 686 -0.99 2.40 26.31
C ILE A 686 -1.20 3.41 27.44
N LEU A 687 -0.56 3.22 28.61
CA LEU A 687 -0.75 4.08 29.75
C LEU A 687 -0.29 5.54 29.54
N ARG A 688 0.75 5.75 28.70
CA ARG A 688 1.24 7.10 28.38
C ARG A 688 0.37 7.85 27.36
N ASN A 689 -0.25 7.13 26.42
CA ASN A 689 -0.92 7.74 25.27
C ASN A 689 -2.45 7.64 25.32
N ALA A 690 -3.02 6.82 26.17
CA ALA A 690 -4.47 6.70 26.31
C ALA A 690 -5.06 7.98 26.96
N THR A 691 -6.29 8.28 26.61
CA THR A 691 -7.09 9.37 27.17
C THR A 691 -8.37 8.79 27.80
N SER A 692 -9.16 9.61 28.48
CA SER A 692 -10.46 9.20 29.01
C SER A 692 -11.46 8.78 27.92
N ASN A 693 -11.24 9.21 26.68
CA ASN A 693 -12.07 8.82 25.54
C ASN A 693 -11.60 7.56 24.82
N SER A 694 -10.46 7.01 25.21
CA SER A 694 -9.88 5.81 24.62
C SER A 694 -10.64 4.54 25.02
N LEU A 695 -10.55 3.50 24.17
CA LEU A 695 -10.98 2.15 24.46
C LEU A 695 -9.75 1.24 24.58
N LEU A 696 -9.58 0.59 25.72
CA LEU A 696 -8.46 -0.29 26.00
C LEU A 696 -8.92 -1.76 26.00
N ILE A 697 -8.21 -2.60 25.30
CA ILE A 697 -8.40 -4.06 25.24
C ILE A 697 -7.12 -4.71 25.78
N LEU A 698 -7.16 -5.17 27.03
CA LEU A 698 -5.99 -5.71 27.72
C LEU A 698 -6.22 -7.19 28.04
N ASP A 699 -5.42 -8.05 27.44
CA ASP A 699 -5.56 -9.51 27.58
C ASP A 699 -4.33 -10.10 28.23
N GLU A 700 -4.53 -10.76 29.39
CA GLU A 700 -3.52 -11.54 30.11
C GLU A 700 -2.25 -10.74 30.52
N ILE A 701 -2.41 -9.53 31.02
CA ILE A 701 -1.29 -8.72 31.50
C ILE A 701 -0.62 -9.37 32.71
N GLY A 702 0.73 -9.40 32.72
CA GLY A 702 1.55 -9.95 33.78
C GLY A 702 1.83 -11.45 33.70
N ARG A 703 1.45 -12.11 32.59
CA ARG A 703 1.66 -13.58 32.44
C ARG A 703 3.11 -13.98 32.21
N GLY A 704 3.94 -13.07 31.70
CA GLY A 704 5.34 -13.37 31.32
C GLY A 704 6.34 -13.37 32.48
N THR A 705 5.91 -13.22 33.75
CA THR A 705 6.76 -13.16 34.93
C THR A 705 6.23 -14.06 36.10
N SER A 706 6.80 -13.93 37.29
CA SER A 706 6.32 -14.65 38.49
C SER A 706 4.87 -14.27 38.81
N THR A 707 4.09 -15.18 39.40
CA THR A 707 2.67 -14.95 39.68
C THR A 707 2.43 -13.73 40.54
N PHE A 708 3.26 -13.47 41.54
CA PHE A 708 3.10 -12.31 42.44
C PHE A 708 3.45 -10.99 41.77
N ASP A 709 4.54 -10.96 40.99
CA ASP A 709 4.91 -9.75 40.24
C ASP A 709 3.87 -9.44 39.18
N GLY A 710 3.43 -10.45 38.40
CA GLY A 710 2.41 -10.30 37.40
C GLY A 710 1.06 -9.81 37.95
N LEU A 711 0.60 -10.39 39.07
CA LEU A 711 -0.60 -9.93 39.78
C LEU A 711 -0.46 -8.48 40.26
N SER A 712 0.68 -8.12 40.84
CA SER A 712 0.93 -6.78 41.37
C SER A 712 0.93 -5.73 40.26
N ILE A 713 1.55 -6.05 39.12
CA ILE A 713 1.55 -5.17 37.93
C ILE A 713 0.14 -5.02 37.40
N ALA A 714 -0.60 -6.12 37.19
CA ALA A 714 -1.96 -6.10 36.66
C ALA A 714 -2.89 -5.30 37.58
N TRP A 715 -2.77 -5.45 38.89
CA TRP A 715 -3.51 -4.70 39.88
C TRP A 715 -3.25 -3.20 39.77
N ALA A 716 -1.98 -2.79 39.79
CA ALA A 716 -1.56 -1.39 39.68
C ALA A 716 -1.99 -0.76 38.36
N VAL A 717 -1.96 -1.51 37.25
CA VAL A 717 -2.45 -1.05 35.94
C VAL A 717 -3.96 -0.77 35.98
N ILE A 718 -4.76 -1.65 36.61
CA ILE A 718 -6.22 -1.42 36.75
C ILE A 718 -6.48 -0.21 37.65
N GLU A 719 -5.76 -0.06 38.76
CA GLU A 719 -5.89 1.12 39.63
C GLU A 719 -5.57 2.42 38.87
N HIS A 720 -4.49 2.44 38.09
CA HIS A 720 -4.12 3.61 37.29
C HIS A 720 -5.19 3.96 36.25
N ILE A 721 -5.68 2.95 35.51
CA ILE A 721 -6.68 3.15 34.45
C ILE A 721 -8.02 3.58 35.04
N SER A 722 -8.47 2.99 36.14
CA SER A 722 -9.74 3.29 36.77
C SER A 722 -9.78 4.68 37.43
N ASN A 723 -8.62 5.24 37.77
CA ASN A 723 -8.51 6.55 38.41
C ASN A 723 -8.82 7.67 37.40
N LYS A 724 -9.97 8.32 37.54
CA LYS A 724 -10.42 9.41 36.66
C LYS A 724 -9.49 10.63 36.65
N LYS A 725 -8.68 10.84 37.70
CA LYS A 725 -7.71 11.94 37.72
C LYS A 725 -6.46 11.64 36.94
N LEU A 726 -6.14 10.35 36.76
CA LEU A 726 -4.98 9.87 36.00
C LEU A 726 -5.38 9.54 34.54
N LEU A 727 -6.38 8.68 34.33
CA LEU A 727 -6.78 8.23 33.01
C LEU A 727 -8.30 8.15 32.85
N GLY A 728 -8.99 7.24 33.54
CA GLY A 728 -10.45 7.05 33.42
C GLY A 728 -10.90 6.52 32.08
N ALA A 729 -10.10 5.69 31.39
CA ALA A 729 -10.39 5.13 30.08
C ALA A 729 -11.29 3.89 30.15
N LYS A 730 -12.20 3.74 29.18
CA LYS A 730 -13.06 2.55 29.01
C LYS A 730 -12.20 1.34 28.70
N THR A 731 -12.28 0.30 29.54
CA THR A 731 -11.36 -0.84 29.50
C THR A 731 -12.06 -2.17 29.61
N LEU A 732 -11.71 -3.11 28.73
CA LEU A 732 -11.97 -4.54 28.85
C LEU A 732 -10.65 -5.21 29.22
N PHE A 733 -10.61 -5.87 30.39
CA PHE A 733 -9.43 -6.47 30.97
C PHE A 733 -9.66 -7.96 31.19
N ALA A 734 -9.10 -8.81 30.35
CA ALA A 734 -9.16 -10.27 30.56
C ALA A 734 -7.97 -10.75 31.36
N THR A 735 -8.22 -11.64 32.33
CA THR A 735 -7.20 -12.14 33.23
C THR A 735 -7.47 -13.56 33.71
N HIS A 736 -6.41 -14.25 34.16
CA HIS A 736 -6.47 -15.49 34.93
C HIS A 736 -6.34 -15.28 36.42
N TYR A 737 -5.93 -14.06 36.83
CA TYR A 737 -5.80 -13.73 38.23
C TYR A 737 -7.19 -13.51 38.84
N HIS A 738 -7.71 -14.53 39.57
CA HIS A 738 -9.00 -14.44 40.23
C HIS A 738 -9.00 -13.38 41.35
N GLU A 739 -7.85 -13.10 41.90
CA GLU A 739 -7.64 -12.10 42.97
C GLU A 739 -8.02 -10.70 42.52
N LEU A 740 -7.91 -10.40 41.20
CA LEU A 740 -8.30 -9.10 40.67
C LEU A 740 -9.81 -8.85 40.75
N THR A 741 -10.65 -9.88 40.93
CA THR A 741 -12.09 -9.73 41.09
C THR A 741 -12.46 -9.00 42.39
N GLU A 742 -11.57 -8.96 43.39
CA GLU A 742 -11.77 -8.20 44.61
C GLU A 742 -11.80 -6.70 44.43
N LEU A 743 -11.32 -6.19 43.27
CA LEU A 743 -11.33 -4.77 42.96
C LEU A 743 -12.73 -4.19 42.80
N GLU A 744 -13.73 -5.01 42.41
CA GLU A 744 -15.14 -4.54 42.30
C GLU A 744 -15.69 -4.02 43.64
N GLY A 745 -15.34 -4.63 44.74
CA GLY A 745 -15.75 -4.16 46.08
C GLY A 745 -14.97 -2.95 46.61
N LYS A 746 -13.77 -2.68 46.07
CA LYS A 746 -12.84 -1.63 46.52
C LYS A 746 -12.92 -0.38 45.64
N MET A 747 -13.31 -0.53 44.38
CA MET A 747 -13.35 0.56 43.37
C MET A 747 -14.78 0.66 42.80
N ASN A 748 -15.35 1.88 42.80
CA ASN A 748 -16.74 2.09 42.40
C ASN A 748 -16.99 2.00 40.88
N ASN A 749 -15.94 1.95 40.05
CA ASN A 749 -16.01 1.96 38.61
C ASN A 749 -15.37 0.73 37.96
N VAL A 750 -15.04 -0.29 38.74
CA VAL A 750 -14.58 -1.60 38.29
C VAL A 750 -15.68 -2.61 38.46
N ASN A 751 -15.92 -3.44 37.46
CA ASN A 751 -17.01 -4.45 37.47
C ASN A 751 -16.49 -5.79 36.99
N ASN A 752 -16.95 -6.87 37.61
CA ASN A 752 -16.52 -8.22 37.26
C ASN A 752 -17.52 -8.91 36.33
N TYR A 753 -16.94 -9.60 35.37
CA TYR A 753 -17.66 -10.46 34.43
C TYR A 753 -16.93 -11.80 34.28
N CYS A 754 -17.66 -12.84 33.95
CA CYS A 754 -17.06 -14.12 33.63
C CYS A 754 -17.73 -14.75 32.42
N ILE A 755 -17.05 -15.72 31.81
CA ILE A 755 -17.66 -16.55 30.78
C ILE A 755 -18.48 -17.64 31.45
N ALA A 756 -19.76 -17.73 31.07
CA ALA A 756 -20.64 -18.76 31.56
C ALA A 756 -20.17 -20.16 31.09
N VAL A 757 -20.06 -21.06 32.05
CA VAL A 757 -19.66 -22.45 31.85
C VAL A 757 -20.78 -23.34 32.37
N LYS A 758 -21.13 -24.38 31.64
CA LYS A 758 -22.06 -25.41 32.09
C LYS A 758 -21.24 -26.68 32.43
N GLU A 759 -21.23 -27.05 33.69
CA GLU A 759 -20.66 -28.33 34.16
C GLU A 759 -21.59 -29.47 33.83
N LYS A 760 -21.10 -30.57 33.26
CA LYS A 760 -21.80 -31.77 32.95
C LYS A 760 -20.98 -32.98 33.47
N GLY A 761 -21.07 -33.23 34.78
CA GLY A 761 -20.15 -34.17 35.44
C GLY A 761 -18.70 -33.67 35.42
N ASP A 762 -17.79 -34.49 34.94
CA ASP A 762 -16.37 -34.13 34.77
C ASP A 762 -16.06 -33.33 33.51
N ASP A 763 -17.07 -33.12 32.64
CA ASP A 763 -16.91 -32.38 31.39
C ASP A 763 -17.48 -30.98 31.53
N ILE A 764 -16.92 -30.02 30.77
CA ILE A 764 -17.36 -28.64 30.74
C ILE A 764 -17.79 -28.24 29.31
N VAL A 765 -18.86 -27.47 29.24
CA VAL A 765 -19.33 -26.84 28.01
C VAL A 765 -19.24 -25.33 28.17
N PHE A 766 -18.41 -24.70 27.34
CA PHE A 766 -18.32 -23.24 27.30
C PHE A 766 -19.53 -22.67 26.59
N LEU A 767 -20.34 -21.91 27.30
CA LEU A 767 -21.52 -21.26 26.72
C LEU A 767 -21.18 -20.01 25.89
N ARG A 768 -19.91 -19.56 25.91
CA ARG A 768 -19.41 -18.36 25.21
C ARG A 768 -20.22 -17.10 25.50
N LYS A 769 -20.97 -17.09 26.62
CA LYS A 769 -21.80 -15.96 27.08
C LYS A 769 -21.10 -15.24 28.24
N ILE A 770 -20.95 -13.93 28.15
CA ILE A 770 -20.43 -13.08 29.21
C ILE A 770 -21.57 -12.77 30.19
N VAL A 771 -21.34 -13.03 31.47
CA VAL A 771 -22.29 -12.79 32.55
C VAL A 771 -21.63 -11.98 33.65
N LYS A 772 -22.42 -11.25 34.42
CA LYS A 772 -21.91 -10.49 35.57
C LYS A 772 -21.48 -11.42 36.69
N GLY A 773 -20.34 -11.13 37.33
CA GLY A 773 -19.76 -11.88 38.46
C GLY A 773 -18.35 -12.37 38.16
N GLY A 774 -17.65 -12.88 39.17
CA GLY A 774 -16.34 -13.51 39.04
C GLY A 774 -16.45 -15.01 38.78
N ALA A 775 -15.44 -15.63 38.16
CA ALA A 775 -15.31 -17.07 38.08
C ALA A 775 -14.59 -17.56 39.34
N ASP A 776 -15.24 -18.42 40.12
CA ASP A 776 -14.71 -18.92 41.38
C ASP A 776 -13.76 -20.14 41.20
N LYS A 777 -13.73 -20.73 40.02
CA LYS A 777 -12.94 -21.94 39.70
C LYS A 777 -12.05 -21.78 38.51
N SER A 778 -10.85 -22.36 38.60
CA SER A 778 -9.96 -22.53 37.45
C SER A 778 -10.36 -23.79 36.67
N TYR A 779 -10.46 -23.69 35.34
CA TYR A 779 -10.83 -24.81 34.45
C TYR A 779 -9.65 -25.28 33.57
N GLY A 780 -8.41 -24.97 33.95
CA GLY A 780 -7.22 -25.33 33.17
C GLY A 780 -7.06 -26.84 32.94
N ILE A 781 -7.36 -27.65 33.97
CA ILE A 781 -7.25 -29.10 33.87
C ILE A 781 -8.29 -29.70 32.95
N GLN A 782 -9.53 -29.16 32.97
CA GLN A 782 -10.61 -29.56 32.07
C GLN A 782 -10.29 -29.21 30.62
N VAL A 783 -9.68 -28.03 30.39
CA VAL A 783 -9.21 -27.63 29.05
C VAL A 783 -8.10 -28.56 28.55
N ALA A 784 -7.16 -28.96 29.43
CA ALA A 784 -6.12 -29.91 29.08
C ALA A 784 -6.70 -31.29 28.71
N LYS A 785 -7.75 -31.74 29.40
CA LYS A 785 -8.51 -32.97 29.05
C LYS A 785 -9.16 -32.85 27.67
N LEU A 786 -9.82 -31.72 27.37
CA LEU A 786 -10.41 -31.45 26.08
C LEU A 786 -9.37 -31.38 24.93
N ALA A 787 -8.16 -30.96 25.25
CA ALA A 787 -7.05 -30.92 24.29
C ALA A 787 -6.42 -32.30 24.03
N GLY A 788 -6.84 -33.34 24.73
CA GLY A 788 -6.37 -34.73 24.58
C GLY A 788 -5.09 -35.05 25.38
N VAL A 789 -4.81 -34.30 26.47
CA VAL A 789 -3.75 -34.69 27.43
C VAL A 789 -4.12 -36.03 28.09
N PRO A 790 -3.18 -37.00 28.22
CA PRO A 790 -3.48 -38.31 28.79
C PRO A 790 -4.14 -38.26 30.17
N ASP A 791 -5.13 -39.13 30.41
CA ASP A 791 -5.95 -39.14 31.64
C ASP A 791 -5.10 -39.25 32.90
N MET A 792 -4.02 -40.06 32.89
CA MET A 792 -3.08 -40.19 34.02
C MET A 792 -2.47 -38.84 34.43
N VAL A 793 -2.18 -37.95 33.46
CA VAL A 793 -1.63 -36.60 33.74
C VAL A 793 -2.74 -35.72 34.32
N ILE A 794 -3.95 -35.84 33.77
CA ILE A 794 -5.11 -35.06 34.21
C ILE A 794 -5.50 -35.44 35.67
N ASP A 795 -5.55 -36.72 36.00
CA ASP A 795 -5.90 -37.17 37.33
C ASP A 795 -4.83 -36.76 38.38
N ARG A 796 -3.56 -36.87 37.98
CA ARG A 796 -2.45 -36.38 38.85
C ARG A 796 -2.52 -34.87 39.06
N ALA A 797 -2.85 -34.11 38.00
CA ALA A 797 -3.00 -32.67 38.11
C ALA A 797 -4.14 -32.25 39.04
N LYS A 798 -5.27 -32.97 39.04
CA LYS A 798 -6.39 -32.76 39.98
C LYS A 798 -5.96 -32.99 41.46
N GLU A 799 -5.20 -34.05 41.73
CA GLU A 799 -4.65 -34.30 43.06
C GLU A 799 -3.73 -33.18 43.54
N ILE A 800 -2.85 -32.71 42.65
CA ILE A 800 -1.89 -31.64 42.99
C ILE A 800 -2.61 -30.32 43.25
N VAL A 801 -3.62 -29.97 42.45
CA VAL A 801 -4.42 -28.72 42.67
C VAL A 801 -5.11 -28.76 44.03
N THR A 802 -5.67 -29.90 44.43
CA THR A 802 -6.31 -30.04 45.76
C THR A 802 -5.31 -29.77 46.88
N GLN A 803 -4.08 -30.31 46.78
CA GLN A 803 -3.01 -30.06 47.76
C GLN A 803 -2.50 -28.62 47.79
N LEU A 804 -2.53 -27.92 46.64
CA LEU A 804 -2.07 -26.53 46.56
C LEU A 804 -3.13 -25.53 47.05
N CYS A 805 -4.43 -25.84 46.89
CA CYS A 805 -5.53 -24.98 47.37
C CYS A 805 -5.67 -24.98 48.90
N ASP A 806 -5.16 -26.02 49.59
CA ASP A 806 -5.17 -26.11 51.06
C ASP A 806 -4.13 -25.18 51.73
N ASN A 807 -3.26 -24.52 50.95
CA ASN A 807 -2.26 -23.56 51.43
C ASN A 807 -2.66 -22.11 51.11
N ASP A 808 -3.34 -21.43 52.01
CA ASP A 808 -3.94 -20.08 51.93
C ASP A 808 -3.05 -18.99 51.32
N ILE A 809 -3.23 -18.70 50.03
CA ILE A 809 -2.78 -17.48 49.37
C ILE A 809 -3.78 -16.35 49.56
N LEU A 810 -5.08 -16.66 49.70
CA LEU A 810 -6.21 -15.72 49.83
C LEU A 810 -6.16 -14.85 51.08
N GLU A 811 -5.73 -15.41 52.26
CA GLU A 811 -5.64 -14.58 53.50
C GLU A 811 -4.57 -13.49 53.43
N LYS A 812 -3.47 -13.68 52.68
CA LYS A 812 -2.42 -12.65 52.54
C LYS A 812 -2.81 -11.51 51.63
N VAL A 813 -3.61 -11.78 50.60
CA VAL A 813 -4.13 -10.74 49.66
C VAL A 813 -5.18 -9.85 50.33
N GLN A 814 -6.03 -10.41 51.18
CA GLN A 814 -7.03 -9.63 51.97
C GLN A 814 -6.38 -8.66 52.96
N SER A 815 -5.22 -8.97 53.52
CA SER A 815 -4.53 -8.09 54.49
C SER A 815 -3.86 -6.86 53.87
N ILE A 816 -3.47 -6.89 52.58
CA ILE A 816 -2.82 -5.78 51.88
C ILE A 816 -3.80 -4.66 51.55
N ALA A 817 -5.09 -4.94 51.46
CA ALA A 817 -6.15 -4.02 51.09
C ALA A 817 -6.67 -3.06 52.18
N ILE A 818 -6.17 -3.19 53.42
CA ILE A 818 -6.72 -2.44 54.58
C ILE A 818 -5.95 -1.15 54.87
N ASP A 819 -4.77 -0.90 54.31
CA ASP A 819 -3.94 0.29 54.64
C ASP A 819 -3.87 1.33 53.49
N GLN A 820 -5.01 1.99 53.19
CA GLN A 820 -4.96 3.29 52.51
C GLN A 820 -4.90 4.41 53.50
N LYS A 821 -3.74 4.67 54.07
CA LYS A 821 -3.40 6.00 54.63
C LYS A 821 -3.05 6.90 53.47
N GLU A 822 -3.79 8.01 53.41
CA GLU A 822 -3.51 9.15 52.54
C GLU A 822 -2.04 9.57 52.62
N THR A 823 -1.19 9.05 51.77
CA THR A 823 0.10 9.67 51.49
C THR A 823 -0.11 10.72 50.39
N LYS A 824 -0.05 11.99 50.79
CA LYS A 824 0.06 13.11 49.85
C LYS A 824 1.31 12.91 49.00
N HIS A 825 1.19 12.27 47.86
CA HIS A 825 2.22 12.32 46.85
C HIS A 825 2.18 13.71 46.17
N LYS A 826 3.24 14.49 46.37
CA LYS A 826 3.56 15.65 45.53
C LYS A 826 3.59 15.18 44.11
N ALA A 827 2.86 15.90 43.24
CA ALA A 827 2.94 15.70 41.81
C ALA A 827 4.42 15.76 41.35
N VAL A 828 4.99 14.65 41.00
CA VAL A 828 6.29 14.59 40.33
C VAL A 828 6.02 14.99 38.88
N LYS A 829 6.57 16.13 38.51
CA LYS A 829 6.68 16.50 37.09
C LYS A 829 7.58 15.44 36.42
N TYR A 830 7.03 14.69 35.53
CA TYR A 830 7.79 13.82 34.65
C TYR A 830 8.42 14.66 33.53
N ASP A 831 9.41 15.44 33.85
CA ASP A 831 10.38 15.95 32.90
C ASP A 831 11.72 15.30 33.29
N GLU A 832 12.33 14.63 32.34
CA GLU A 832 13.61 13.92 32.43
C GLU A 832 13.53 12.52 33.05
N VAL A 833 13.26 11.53 32.21
CA VAL A 833 13.62 10.15 32.50
C VAL A 833 15.12 10.02 32.28
N ASP A 834 15.85 10.00 33.39
CA ASP A 834 17.25 9.60 33.42
C ASP A 834 17.36 8.14 32.93
N LEU A 835 17.85 7.96 31.73
CA LEU A 835 18.08 6.65 31.08
C LEU A 835 19.15 5.80 31.81
N SER A 836 19.78 6.32 32.86
CA SER A 836 20.84 5.63 33.61
C SER A 836 20.34 4.57 34.60
N GLN A 837 19.03 4.39 34.82
CA GLN A 837 18.47 3.42 35.79
C GLN A 837 17.89 2.14 35.18
N MET A 838 18.14 1.82 33.91
CA MET A 838 17.67 0.57 33.32
C MET A 838 18.80 -0.38 32.92
N SER A 839 19.73 -0.72 33.83
CA SER A 839 20.58 -1.89 33.64
C SER A 839 20.64 -2.69 34.90
N LEU A 840 19.91 -3.77 34.93
CA LEU A 840 19.95 -4.83 35.97
C LEU A 840 20.98 -5.93 35.67
N PHE A 841 21.84 -5.67 34.70
CA PHE A 841 23.04 -6.46 34.46
C PHE A 841 24.22 -5.52 34.43
N ASP A 842 25.21 -5.79 35.27
CA ASP A 842 26.52 -5.15 35.29
C ASP A 842 27.18 -5.27 33.91
N THR A 843 26.84 -4.35 33.01
CA THR A 843 27.68 -4.07 31.87
C THR A 843 28.50 -2.84 32.23
N VAL A 844 29.83 -3.04 32.21
CA VAL A 844 30.82 -1.97 32.29
C VAL A 844 30.30 -0.80 31.46
N THR A 845 30.02 0.32 32.11
CA THR A 845 29.36 1.48 31.55
C THR A 845 30.18 2.06 30.40
N ASP A 846 29.52 2.59 29.37
CA ASP A 846 30.16 3.36 28.29
C ASP A 846 30.92 4.59 28.81
N GLU A 847 30.73 4.92 30.09
CA GLU A 847 31.48 5.96 30.81
C GLU A 847 33.00 5.80 30.77
N ASP A 848 33.53 4.57 30.77
CA ASP A 848 34.99 4.37 30.69
C ASP A 848 35.55 4.77 29.32
N VAL A 849 34.85 4.48 28.24
CA VAL A 849 35.23 4.89 26.87
C VAL A 849 34.97 6.38 26.66
N LEU A 850 33.88 6.90 27.22
CA LEU A 850 33.53 8.30 27.17
C LEU A 850 34.48 9.17 28.04
N ASN A 851 34.89 8.68 29.18
CA ASN A 851 35.83 9.38 30.05
C ASN A 851 37.25 9.37 29.43
N GLU A 852 37.69 8.23 28.86
CA GLU A 852 38.94 8.14 28.12
C GLU A 852 38.93 9.08 26.89
N LEU A 853 37.80 9.21 26.21
CA LEU A 853 37.63 10.14 25.08
C LEU A 853 37.62 11.61 25.53
N LYS A 854 37.03 11.93 26.68
CA LYS A 854 37.00 13.30 27.25
C LYS A 854 38.34 13.75 27.80
N GLU A 855 39.16 12.85 28.32
CA GLU A 855 40.50 13.13 28.85
C GLU A 855 41.54 13.20 27.75
N LEU A 856 41.21 12.81 26.52
CA LEU A 856 42.14 12.78 25.41
C LEU A 856 42.40 14.16 24.83
N ASP A 857 43.61 14.66 24.99
CA ASP A 857 44.02 15.95 24.38
C ASP A 857 44.40 15.73 22.91
N VAL A 858 43.42 15.97 22.04
CA VAL A 858 43.57 15.76 20.59
C VAL A 858 44.63 16.65 19.97
N SER A 859 45.00 17.78 20.62
CA SER A 859 46.00 18.72 20.11
C SER A 859 47.43 18.24 20.23
N THR A 860 47.66 17.21 21.04
CA THR A 860 48.98 16.65 21.28
C THR A 860 49.26 15.35 20.51
N LEU A 861 48.22 14.82 19.80
CA LEU A 861 48.32 13.56 19.07
C LEU A 861 48.82 13.75 17.63
N THR A 862 49.73 12.87 17.22
CA THR A 862 50.05 12.76 15.78
C THR A 862 48.88 12.09 15.03
N PRO A 863 48.71 12.31 13.71
CA PRO A 863 47.64 11.66 12.94
C PRO A 863 47.63 10.12 13.07
N LEU A 864 48.79 9.50 13.24
CA LEU A 864 48.91 8.06 13.42
C LEU A 864 48.43 7.61 14.82
N ASP A 865 48.76 8.38 15.85
CA ASP A 865 48.34 8.12 17.22
C ASP A 865 46.84 8.34 17.38
N ALA A 866 46.27 9.34 16.70
CA ALA A 866 44.82 9.59 16.69
C ALA A 866 44.07 8.39 16.07
N LEU A 867 44.55 7.87 14.95
CA LEU A 867 43.99 6.70 14.27
C LEU A 867 44.07 5.44 15.14
N ASN A 868 45.19 5.19 15.77
CA ASN A 868 45.40 4.07 16.68
C ASN A 868 44.52 4.17 17.93
N THR A 869 44.33 5.36 18.46
CA THR A 869 43.48 5.61 19.61
C THR A 869 42.01 5.38 19.28
N ILE A 870 41.52 5.88 18.13
CA ILE A 870 40.17 5.63 17.63
C ILE A 870 39.96 4.13 17.40
N TYR A 871 40.91 3.43 16.79
CA TYR A 871 40.82 1.98 16.57
C TYR A 871 40.78 1.21 17.89
N ARG A 872 41.57 1.61 18.88
CA ARG A 872 41.58 1.03 20.23
C ARG A 872 40.22 1.24 20.94
N LEU A 873 39.65 2.44 20.87
CA LEU A 873 38.38 2.77 21.48
C LEU A 873 37.23 2.01 20.76
N GLN A 874 37.30 1.90 19.45
CA GLN A 874 36.34 1.12 18.65
C GLN A 874 36.43 -0.38 18.97
N ASN A 875 37.62 -0.94 19.17
CA ASN A 875 37.76 -2.34 19.58
C ASN A 875 37.30 -2.59 21.02
N LYS A 876 37.46 -1.62 21.93
CA LYS A 876 36.85 -1.68 23.26
C LYS A 876 35.33 -1.73 23.20
N LEU A 877 34.71 -1.05 22.23
CA LEU A 877 33.26 -1.10 21.99
C LEU A 877 32.82 -2.39 21.29
N LYS A 878 33.62 -2.93 20.33
CA LYS A 878 33.27 -4.13 19.57
C LYS A 878 33.49 -5.46 20.30
N ASN A 879 34.47 -5.54 21.21
CA ASN A 879 34.79 -6.77 21.93
C ASN A 879 33.93 -7.01 23.21
N ARG A 880 32.78 -6.37 23.28
CA ARG A 880 31.80 -6.48 24.37
C ARG A 880 30.66 -7.45 24.10
N TRP A 881 30.75 -8.24 23.03
CA TRP A 881 29.78 -9.30 22.69
C TRP A 881 30.47 -10.66 22.59
#